data_821ec276857128a0e3b3b26991e840a9
#
_entry.id   821ec276857128a0e3b3b26991e840a9
#
_cell.length_a   1.000
_cell.length_b   1.000
_cell.length_c   1.000
_cell.angle_alpha   90.00
_cell.angle_beta   90.00
_cell.angle_gamma   90.00
#
_symmetry.space_group_name_H-M   'P 1'
#
loop_
_entity.id
_entity.type
_entity.pdbx_description
1 polymer ?
#
loop_
_entity_poly.entity_id
_entity_poly.type
_entity_poly.pdbx_seq_one_letter_code
_entity_poly.pdbx_strand_id
1 'polypeptide(L)'
;MQMRLFAGLCLFVLNLTLSAAPIDRLALVTRHDVVLTNFDAANPLSVGNGEFCFTVDATGLQTFPEAFEKTTPLGTLSDWGWHTSPNTNGWDIDHFQFKEYTDLNGRKVPYADVPHNQQTPEIKWLRANPHRLDLGQIGLVMRHADGSLATTNDLTGIEQKLDLWNGEIISHFKLDGEAVEVETLCDPKSDGIAVRVVSPLLKQGRLAIQIHFPYGTGETTTADWTQPDAHETRLTQNRSNQAHFERKLDDDTYVADAQWSADAYMIRTAKHQWDVSLLRVPANSPVDDKRGDELEFVCAFAPQTNSPPATFAQTKEAAQKSWNHFWQNGGAIDLSGSKDPRWFELERRIVLSQYLTAIQNAGENPPQETGLTYNSWEGKFHLEMHWWHEAHFALWNRLPLLEKSLGFYQRILPRAEGTAQKQGYAGARWPKMTSPSGAESPSPVGPFLVWQEPHPIFYTELCWREHHDRATLEKYRDIVFQTAEFMASYATWDTNTQRYVLGPVLQCAQEIFPKDKTLNPTFELTYWRWGLETAQQWRKRLNLPREKKWDDVLNHLAKPPVADGKYLFTETTPDCYTNSKWNADHPAVLGALSFVPGPRIDPATMRNTLDWIWQKWNWPETWGWDYPLVAMTAARLGEPERAVDALLLDTPKNHYGLNGHVYQRPNLTIYLPANGGLLYATSLMAAGWDGAPKRNAPGFPDNGQWNVRWENLSVAP
;
A
#
# COMPACT_ATOMS: atom_id res chain seq x y z
N MET A 1 76.84 -28.70 32.52
CA MET A 1 75.47 -28.41 32.91
C MET A 1 74.87 -27.54 31.81
N GLN A 2 74.28 -28.14 30.77
CA GLN A 2 73.75 -27.49 29.56
C GLN A 2 72.28 -27.23 29.75
N MET A 3 71.88 -25.99 29.69
CA MET A 3 70.48 -25.53 29.76
C MET A 3 69.98 -25.41 28.29
N ARG A 4 69.00 -26.27 27.92
CA ARG A 4 68.31 -26.17 26.63
C ARG A 4 67.15 -25.20 26.74
N LEU A 5 67.17 -24.10 25.99
CA LEU A 5 66.01 -23.25 25.75
C LEU A 5 65.11 -23.90 24.73
N PHE A 6 63.82 -24.12 25.09
CA PHE A 6 62.73 -24.43 24.17
C PHE A 6 62.03 -23.10 23.80
N ALA A 7 62.18 -22.68 22.53
CA ALA A 7 61.42 -21.59 21.96
C ALA A 7 60.08 -22.18 21.39
N GLY A 8 58.97 -21.90 22.08
CA GLY A 8 57.65 -22.23 21.59
C GLY A 8 57.18 -21.16 20.59
N LEU A 9 57.03 -21.52 19.34
CA LEU A 9 56.45 -20.69 18.26
C LEU A 9 54.93 -20.76 18.39
N CYS A 10 54.29 -19.75 18.99
CA CYS A 10 52.83 -19.57 18.91
C CYS A 10 52.43 -19.03 17.52
N LEU A 11 51.90 -19.86 16.65
CA LEU A 11 51.20 -19.42 15.42
C LEU A 11 49.85 -18.80 15.83
N PHE A 12 49.78 -17.50 15.78
CA PHE A 12 48.51 -16.79 15.78
C PHE A 12 47.90 -16.96 14.39
N VAL A 13 46.92 -17.84 14.25
CA VAL A 13 46.04 -17.87 13.08
C VAL A 13 45.07 -16.68 13.21
N LEU A 14 45.39 -15.57 12.52
CA LEU A 14 44.42 -14.51 12.29
C LEU A 14 43.32 -15.10 11.37
N ASN A 15 42.17 -15.45 11.94
CA ASN A 15 40.97 -15.63 11.18
C ASN A 15 40.54 -14.23 10.65
N LEU A 16 41.03 -13.85 9.49
CA LEU A 16 40.43 -12.77 8.69
C LEU A 16 39.08 -13.28 8.25
N THR A 17 38.04 -12.94 8.98
CA THR A 17 36.68 -12.96 8.43
C THR A 17 36.67 -11.95 7.30
N LEU A 18 36.76 -12.39 6.07
CA LEU A 18 36.46 -11.57 4.90
C LEU A 18 35.00 -11.13 5.05
N SER A 19 34.80 -9.92 5.57
CA SER A 19 33.50 -9.28 5.47
C SER A 19 33.20 -9.16 3.99
N ALA A 20 32.03 -9.64 3.56
CA ALA A 20 31.59 -9.45 2.18
C ALA A 20 31.58 -7.94 1.88
N ALA A 21 32.01 -7.55 0.70
CA ALA A 21 31.97 -6.13 0.31
C ALA A 21 30.52 -5.63 0.41
N PRO A 22 30.31 -4.36 0.82
CA PRO A 22 28.96 -3.79 0.86
C PRO A 22 28.22 -3.93 -0.48
N ILE A 23 26.90 -4.00 -0.43
CA ILE A 23 26.05 -4.01 -1.63
C ILE A 23 26.21 -2.65 -2.33
N ASP A 24 26.49 -2.70 -3.64
CA ASP A 24 26.44 -1.50 -4.49
C ASP A 24 24.96 -1.12 -4.71
N ARG A 25 24.46 -0.23 -3.82
CA ARG A 25 23.06 0.17 -3.80
C ARG A 25 22.63 0.90 -5.07
N LEU A 26 23.53 1.70 -5.66
CA LEU A 26 23.25 2.39 -6.92
C LEU A 26 23.07 1.38 -8.06
N ALA A 27 24.02 0.46 -8.23
CA ALA A 27 23.92 -0.58 -9.26
C ALA A 27 22.71 -1.52 -9.04
N LEU A 28 22.37 -1.84 -7.77
CA LEU A 28 21.19 -2.64 -7.45
C LEU A 28 19.90 -1.95 -7.90
N VAL A 29 19.73 -0.66 -7.59
CA VAL A 29 18.49 0.06 -7.86
C VAL A 29 18.37 0.40 -9.34
N THR A 30 19.42 0.99 -9.95
CA THR A 30 19.35 1.50 -11.33
C THR A 30 19.27 0.40 -12.40
N ARG A 31 19.65 -0.85 -12.09
CA ARG A 31 19.41 -1.96 -13.03
C ARG A 31 17.93 -2.30 -13.22
N HIS A 32 17.06 -1.75 -12.39
CA HIS A 32 15.61 -1.94 -12.41
C HIS A 32 14.84 -0.66 -12.72
N ASP A 33 15.54 0.40 -13.17
CA ASP A 33 14.86 1.58 -13.73
C ASP A 33 13.85 1.14 -14.80
N VAL A 34 12.66 1.72 -14.75
CA VAL A 34 11.62 1.38 -15.73
C VAL A 34 11.81 2.21 -16.98
N VAL A 35 11.86 1.56 -18.15
CA VAL A 35 11.93 2.22 -19.45
C VAL A 35 10.77 1.75 -20.33
N LEU A 36 9.91 2.69 -20.74
CA LEU A 36 8.78 2.47 -21.64
C LEU A 36 9.09 3.13 -22.99
N THR A 37 8.91 2.39 -24.08
CA THR A 37 9.24 2.88 -25.46
C THR A 37 8.01 3.06 -26.34
N ASN A 38 6.83 2.98 -25.75
CA ASN A 38 5.54 3.18 -26.42
C ASN A 38 4.51 3.73 -25.43
N PHE A 39 3.41 4.22 -25.95
CA PHE A 39 2.25 4.57 -25.14
C PHE A 39 1.61 3.29 -24.57
N ASP A 40 1.59 3.15 -23.25
CA ASP A 40 1.08 1.94 -22.57
C ASP A 40 0.16 2.32 -21.42
N ALA A 41 -1.14 2.23 -21.67
CA ALA A 41 -2.17 2.56 -20.66
C ALA A 41 -2.27 1.54 -19.52
N ALA A 42 -1.62 0.38 -19.62
CA ALA A 42 -1.58 -0.60 -18.55
C ALA A 42 -0.44 -0.35 -17.54
N ASN A 43 0.57 0.42 -17.94
CA ASN A 43 1.77 0.66 -17.14
C ASN A 43 2.09 2.16 -16.95
N PRO A 44 1.13 3.01 -16.48
CA PRO A 44 1.47 4.39 -16.17
C PRO A 44 2.51 4.45 -15.05
N LEU A 45 3.36 5.49 -15.08
CA LEU A 45 4.35 5.73 -14.04
C LEU A 45 3.84 6.75 -13.03
N SER A 46 4.40 6.75 -11.83
CA SER A 46 4.01 7.66 -10.77
C SER A 46 5.23 8.23 -10.04
N VAL A 47 5.11 9.47 -9.58
CA VAL A 47 5.97 10.07 -8.57
C VAL A 47 5.16 10.38 -7.31
N GLY A 48 5.78 10.35 -6.13
CA GLY A 48 5.08 10.58 -4.88
C GLY A 48 6.03 10.66 -3.67
N ASN A 49 5.46 10.95 -2.50
CA ASN A 49 6.19 11.10 -1.24
C ASN A 49 5.61 10.23 -0.10
N GLY A 50 4.60 9.41 -0.40
CA GLY A 50 3.89 8.57 0.56
C GLY A 50 2.59 9.18 1.08
N GLU A 51 2.45 10.48 1.03
CA GLU A 51 1.23 11.25 1.39
C GLU A 51 0.54 11.85 0.17
N PHE A 52 1.28 11.95 -0.94
CA PHE A 52 0.82 12.44 -2.23
C PHE A 52 1.39 11.59 -3.37
N CYS A 53 0.59 11.36 -4.41
CA CYS A 53 1.00 10.64 -5.60
C CYS A 53 0.41 11.29 -6.86
N PHE A 54 1.26 11.41 -7.88
CA PHE A 54 0.91 11.93 -9.20
C PHE A 54 1.25 10.88 -10.25
N THR A 55 0.22 10.37 -10.94
CA THR A 55 0.34 9.32 -11.95
C THR A 55 0.26 9.93 -13.35
N VAL A 56 1.18 9.55 -14.23
CA VAL A 56 1.39 10.19 -15.53
C VAL A 56 1.27 9.24 -16.71
N ASP A 57 0.93 9.78 -17.88
CA ASP A 57 1.03 9.09 -19.15
C ASP A 57 2.44 9.19 -19.77
N ALA A 58 2.60 8.73 -21.00
CA ALA A 58 3.88 8.73 -21.72
C ALA A 58 4.47 10.13 -21.96
N THR A 59 3.70 11.21 -21.78
CA THR A 59 4.21 12.58 -21.89
C THR A 59 4.92 13.09 -20.64
N GLY A 60 4.88 12.29 -19.54
CA GLY A 60 5.39 12.69 -18.23
C GLY A 60 4.41 13.53 -17.42
N LEU A 61 3.22 13.80 -17.93
CA LEU A 61 2.11 14.50 -17.29
C LEU A 61 0.79 13.74 -17.53
N GLN A 62 -0.37 14.36 -17.27
CA GLN A 62 -1.71 13.79 -17.47
C GLN A 62 -2.36 14.40 -18.73
N THR A 63 -1.74 14.17 -19.88
CA THR A 63 -2.15 14.79 -21.14
C THR A 63 -3.33 14.07 -21.81
N PHE A 64 -3.38 12.74 -21.69
CA PHE A 64 -4.38 11.89 -22.34
C PHE A 64 -5.10 10.98 -21.34
N PRO A 65 -5.75 11.50 -20.29
CA PRO A 65 -6.35 10.70 -19.22
C PRO A 65 -7.43 9.75 -19.73
N GLU A 66 -8.13 10.09 -20.81
CA GLU A 66 -9.21 9.29 -21.39
C GLU A 66 -8.71 7.91 -21.88
N ALA A 67 -7.45 7.82 -22.28
CA ALA A 67 -6.83 6.57 -22.72
C ALA A 67 -6.63 5.59 -21.56
N PHE A 68 -6.64 6.08 -20.31
CA PHE A 68 -6.37 5.31 -19.10
C PHE A 68 -7.63 4.94 -18.29
N GLU A 69 -8.78 5.58 -18.54
CA GLU A 69 -10.02 5.37 -17.74
C GLU A 69 -10.46 3.91 -17.61
N LYS A 70 -10.21 3.09 -18.66
CA LYS A 70 -10.60 1.67 -18.71
C LYS A 70 -9.51 0.71 -18.23
N THR A 71 -8.35 1.22 -17.91
CA THR A 71 -7.18 0.47 -17.45
C THR A 71 -6.77 0.94 -16.06
N THR A 72 -5.82 1.84 -15.98
CA THR A 72 -5.33 2.42 -14.72
C THR A 72 -5.53 3.93 -14.78
N PRO A 73 -6.63 4.48 -14.23
CA PRO A 73 -6.89 5.92 -14.26
C PRO A 73 -5.72 6.73 -13.71
N LEU A 74 -5.43 7.85 -14.35
CA LEU A 74 -4.42 8.79 -13.89
C LEU A 74 -5.02 9.65 -12.77
N GLY A 75 -4.34 9.75 -11.64
CA GLY A 75 -4.83 10.52 -10.49
C GLY A 75 -3.76 11.45 -9.91
N THR A 76 -4.24 12.52 -9.27
CA THR A 76 -3.49 13.43 -8.41
C THR A 76 -4.11 13.32 -7.02
N LEU A 77 -3.63 12.38 -6.21
CA LEU A 77 -4.25 12.04 -4.94
C LEU A 77 -3.35 12.37 -3.76
N SER A 78 -3.99 12.77 -2.66
CA SER A 78 -3.32 12.99 -1.37
C SER A 78 -4.03 12.24 -0.25
N ASP A 79 -3.29 11.95 0.82
CA ASP A 79 -3.81 11.26 2.00
C ASP A 79 -4.91 12.06 2.73
N TRP A 80 -4.87 13.39 2.67
CA TRP A 80 -5.89 14.28 3.22
C TRP A 80 -7.02 14.63 2.24
N GLY A 81 -6.87 14.38 0.93
CA GLY A 81 -7.81 14.78 -0.12
C GLY A 81 -9.08 13.93 -0.12
N TRP A 82 -10.15 14.43 0.52
CA TRP A 82 -11.45 13.77 0.61
C TRP A 82 -12.58 14.70 0.22
N HIS A 83 -13.64 14.12 -0.35
CA HIS A 83 -14.87 14.83 -0.68
C HIS A 83 -16.09 14.06 -0.18
N THR A 84 -17.09 14.83 0.28
CA THR A 84 -18.38 14.30 0.73
C THR A 84 -19.49 14.94 -0.09
N SER A 85 -20.13 14.15 -0.95
CA SER A 85 -21.30 14.61 -1.71
C SER A 85 -22.43 15.12 -0.79
N PRO A 86 -23.29 16.04 -1.22
CA PRO A 86 -24.34 16.63 -0.40
C PRO A 86 -25.23 15.60 0.29
N ASN A 87 -25.43 15.75 1.58
CA ASN A 87 -26.26 14.89 2.41
C ASN A 87 -27.59 15.54 2.76
N THR A 88 -28.44 15.76 1.76
CA THR A 88 -29.75 16.42 1.95
C THR A 88 -30.75 15.62 2.78
N ASN A 89 -30.50 14.32 2.96
CA ASN A 89 -31.38 13.43 3.73
C ASN A 89 -30.89 13.19 5.17
N GLY A 90 -29.72 13.69 5.54
CA GLY A 90 -29.15 13.52 6.88
C GLY A 90 -28.77 12.07 7.21
N TRP A 91 -28.36 11.30 6.21
CA TRP A 91 -27.92 9.90 6.41
C TRP A 91 -26.62 9.83 7.21
N ASP A 92 -26.60 8.94 8.18
CA ASP A 92 -25.46 8.73 9.08
C ASP A 92 -25.39 7.25 9.47
N ILE A 93 -24.20 6.68 9.44
CA ILE A 93 -23.95 5.29 9.83
C ILE A 93 -24.35 5.03 11.31
N ASP A 94 -24.31 6.04 12.16
CA ASP A 94 -24.71 5.89 13.56
C ASP A 94 -26.22 5.73 13.77
N HIS A 95 -27.01 6.20 12.81
CA HIS A 95 -28.47 6.06 12.76
C HIS A 95 -28.94 4.98 11.76
N PHE A 96 -28.00 4.37 11.04
CA PHE A 96 -28.29 3.29 10.09
C PHE A 96 -28.92 2.08 10.80
N GLN A 97 -29.91 1.47 10.17
CA GLN A 97 -30.56 0.27 10.71
C GLN A 97 -29.71 -0.97 10.46
N PHE A 98 -28.92 -1.38 11.45
CA PHE A 98 -28.12 -2.61 11.39
C PHE A 98 -29.01 -3.86 11.36
N LYS A 99 -28.56 -4.87 10.63
CA LYS A 99 -29.19 -6.18 10.59
C LYS A 99 -28.71 -7.03 11.77
N GLU A 100 -29.66 -7.61 12.50
CA GLU A 100 -29.35 -8.49 13.63
C GLU A 100 -29.06 -9.92 13.19
N TYR A 101 -28.03 -10.49 13.77
CA TYR A 101 -27.65 -11.89 13.66
C TYR A 101 -27.62 -12.54 15.03
N THR A 102 -27.86 -13.86 15.10
CA THR A 102 -27.85 -14.59 16.37
C THR A 102 -26.52 -15.29 16.54
N ASP A 103 -25.81 -15.02 17.62
CA ASP A 103 -24.57 -15.72 17.97
C ASP A 103 -24.83 -17.11 18.55
N LEU A 104 -23.75 -17.85 18.88
CA LEU A 104 -23.81 -19.22 19.40
C LEU A 104 -24.69 -19.36 20.65
N ASN A 105 -24.75 -18.33 21.49
CA ASN A 105 -25.48 -18.33 22.76
C ASN A 105 -26.88 -17.72 22.63
N GLY A 106 -27.37 -17.46 21.43
CA GLY A 106 -28.70 -16.89 21.17
C GLY A 106 -28.80 -15.38 21.33
N ARG A 107 -27.67 -14.67 21.55
CA ARG A 107 -27.60 -13.21 21.65
C ARG A 107 -27.76 -12.57 20.27
N LYS A 108 -28.54 -11.50 20.18
CA LYS A 108 -28.67 -10.69 18.97
C LYS A 108 -27.52 -9.69 18.88
N VAL A 109 -26.81 -9.71 17.73
CA VAL A 109 -25.67 -8.83 17.45
C VAL A 109 -25.96 -8.05 16.17
N PRO A 110 -25.93 -6.72 16.19
CA PRO A 110 -26.18 -5.89 15.03
C PRO A 110 -24.90 -5.75 14.18
N TYR A 111 -25.05 -5.85 12.86
CA TYR A 111 -23.98 -5.66 11.88
C TYR A 111 -24.43 -4.71 10.76
N ALA A 112 -23.50 -3.90 10.25
CA ALA A 112 -23.71 -3.04 9.07
C ALA A 112 -23.75 -3.87 7.77
N ASP A 113 -24.55 -4.95 7.77
CA ASP A 113 -24.69 -5.88 6.65
C ASP A 113 -25.61 -5.33 5.59
N VAL A 114 -25.08 -5.23 4.40
CA VAL A 114 -25.81 -4.77 3.22
C VAL A 114 -25.60 -5.77 2.08
N PRO A 115 -26.56 -6.66 1.81
CA PRO A 115 -26.49 -7.57 0.68
C PRO A 115 -26.31 -6.82 -0.65
N HIS A 116 -25.54 -7.40 -1.58
CA HIS A 116 -25.25 -6.79 -2.88
C HIS A 116 -26.50 -6.41 -3.70
N ASN A 117 -27.61 -7.08 -3.48
CA ASN A 117 -28.88 -6.82 -4.15
C ASN A 117 -29.81 -5.80 -3.42
N GLN A 118 -29.38 -5.27 -2.28
CA GLN A 118 -30.14 -4.30 -1.46
C GLN A 118 -29.41 -2.96 -1.43
N GLN A 119 -29.42 -2.22 -2.53
CA GLN A 119 -28.76 -0.93 -2.66
C GLN A 119 -29.78 0.20 -2.60
N THR A 120 -30.20 0.57 -1.38
CA THR A 120 -31.02 1.78 -1.18
C THR A 120 -30.20 3.05 -1.44
N PRO A 121 -30.82 4.23 -1.67
CA PRO A 121 -30.09 5.50 -1.80
C PRO A 121 -29.22 5.81 -0.57
N GLU A 122 -29.70 5.53 0.65
CA GLU A 122 -28.94 5.67 1.89
C GLU A 122 -27.67 4.82 1.90
N ILE A 123 -27.79 3.53 1.55
CA ILE A 123 -26.66 2.60 1.50
C ILE A 123 -25.63 3.06 0.46
N LYS A 124 -26.08 3.47 -0.73
CA LYS A 124 -25.19 3.99 -1.76
C LYS A 124 -24.44 5.21 -1.30
N TRP A 125 -25.14 6.14 -0.64
CA TRP A 125 -24.52 7.35 -0.12
C TRP A 125 -23.51 7.05 1.01
N LEU A 126 -23.87 6.21 2.00
CA LEU A 126 -22.98 5.82 3.11
C LEU A 126 -21.72 5.11 2.63
N ARG A 127 -21.82 4.29 1.56
CA ARG A 127 -20.67 3.63 0.97
C ARG A 127 -19.80 4.58 0.17
N ALA A 128 -20.42 5.43 -0.64
CA ALA A 128 -19.68 6.36 -1.51
C ALA A 128 -19.05 7.54 -0.75
N ASN A 129 -19.45 7.83 0.51
CA ASN A 129 -19.00 9.03 1.22
C ASN A 129 -18.31 8.73 2.56
N PRO A 130 -17.28 9.52 2.91
CA PRO A 130 -16.50 10.31 1.97
C PRO A 130 -15.70 9.41 1.01
N HIS A 131 -15.29 9.96 -0.14
CA HIS A 131 -14.41 9.30 -1.12
C HIS A 131 -13.14 10.12 -1.35
N ARG A 132 -12.09 9.50 -1.91
CA ARG A 132 -10.88 10.21 -2.26
C ARG A 132 -11.16 11.18 -3.41
N LEU A 133 -10.55 12.36 -3.33
CA LEU A 133 -10.69 13.45 -4.28
C LEU A 133 -9.46 13.52 -5.17
N ASP A 134 -9.65 13.57 -6.48
CA ASP A 134 -8.62 14.03 -7.41
C ASP A 134 -8.44 15.54 -7.26
N LEU A 135 -7.22 15.97 -6.94
CA LEU A 135 -6.92 17.36 -6.62
C LEU A 135 -6.80 18.26 -7.86
N GLY A 136 -6.60 17.67 -9.03
CA GLY A 136 -6.50 18.37 -10.29
C GLY A 136 -5.59 17.67 -11.29
N GLN A 137 -5.96 17.75 -12.54
CA GLN A 137 -5.20 17.29 -13.68
C GLN A 137 -4.16 18.32 -14.09
N ILE A 138 -2.92 17.88 -14.30
CA ILE A 138 -1.85 18.69 -14.88
C ILE A 138 -1.33 17.95 -16.10
N GLY A 139 -1.55 18.54 -17.29
CA GLY A 139 -1.24 17.93 -18.58
C GLY A 139 -0.63 18.91 -19.56
N LEU A 140 -0.30 18.44 -20.76
CA LEU A 140 0.14 19.28 -21.86
C LEU A 140 -1.03 19.60 -22.80
N VAL A 141 -1.09 20.83 -23.27
CA VAL A 141 -1.85 21.19 -24.48
C VAL A 141 -0.90 21.15 -25.64
N MET A 142 -1.07 20.20 -26.55
CA MET A 142 -0.22 20.01 -27.72
C MET A 142 -1.01 20.24 -29.00
N ARG A 143 -0.46 21.06 -29.91
CA ARG A 143 -1.11 21.42 -31.17
C ARG A 143 -0.22 21.16 -32.37
N HIS A 144 -0.83 20.68 -33.43
CA HIS A 144 -0.23 20.64 -34.76
C HIS A 144 0.00 22.06 -35.33
N ALA A 145 0.75 22.16 -36.40
CA ALA A 145 1.01 23.44 -37.06
C ALA A 145 -0.25 24.14 -37.60
N ASP A 146 -1.30 23.39 -37.89
CA ASP A 146 -2.62 23.89 -38.29
C ASP A 146 -3.52 24.30 -37.12
N GLY A 147 -3.05 24.10 -35.86
CA GLY A 147 -3.76 24.46 -34.65
C GLY A 147 -4.66 23.34 -34.08
N SER A 148 -4.84 22.21 -34.76
CA SER A 148 -5.59 21.06 -34.23
C SER A 148 -4.86 20.42 -33.01
N LEU A 149 -5.62 19.84 -32.12
CA LEU A 149 -5.07 19.16 -30.94
C LEU A 149 -4.43 17.82 -31.35
N ALA A 150 -3.28 17.52 -30.76
CA ALA A 150 -2.62 16.24 -30.92
C ALA A 150 -3.35 15.14 -30.13
N THR A 151 -3.21 13.91 -30.61
CA THR A 151 -3.72 12.66 -29.99
C THR A 151 -2.56 11.75 -29.62
N THR A 152 -2.82 10.66 -28.91
CA THR A 152 -1.82 9.65 -28.56
C THR A 152 -1.12 9.05 -29.79
N ASN A 153 -1.81 8.99 -30.95
CA ASN A 153 -1.26 8.44 -32.20
C ASN A 153 -0.28 9.37 -32.91
N ASP A 154 -0.24 10.65 -32.54
CA ASP A 154 0.64 11.66 -33.14
C ASP A 154 2.01 11.69 -32.47
N LEU A 155 2.16 11.01 -31.33
CA LEU A 155 3.43 10.89 -30.62
C LEU A 155 4.32 9.84 -31.25
N THR A 156 5.58 10.20 -31.51
CA THR A 156 6.58 9.30 -32.07
C THR A 156 7.87 9.34 -31.24
N GLY A 157 8.67 8.26 -31.33
CA GLY A 157 9.96 8.20 -30.63
C GLY A 157 9.83 8.31 -29.11
N ILE A 158 8.77 7.72 -28.55
CA ILE A 158 8.51 7.70 -27.11
C ILE A 158 9.62 6.92 -26.41
N GLU A 159 10.22 7.53 -25.40
CA GLU A 159 11.09 6.91 -24.40
C GLU A 159 10.80 7.58 -23.06
N GLN A 160 10.19 6.84 -22.13
CA GLN A 160 9.90 7.32 -20.78
C GLN A 160 10.66 6.49 -19.78
N LYS A 161 11.43 7.16 -18.93
CA LYS A 161 12.26 6.51 -17.90
C LYS A 161 11.80 6.95 -16.51
N LEU A 162 11.57 6.00 -15.62
CA LEU A 162 11.55 6.23 -14.19
C LEU A 162 12.94 5.93 -13.62
N ASP A 163 13.66 6.97 -13.25
CA ASP A 163 14.92 6.90 -12.50
C ASP A 163 14.61 6.67 -11.02
N LEU A 164 14.67 5.42 -10.60
CA LEU A 164 14.33 5.01 -9.24
C LEU A 164 15.28 5.60 -8.19
N TRP A 165 16.55 5.80 -8.55
CA TRP A 165 17.56 6.33 -7.63
C TRP A 165 17.31 7.79 -7.26
N ASN A 166 16.76 8.56 -8.19
CA ASN A 166 16.48 9.98 -8.02
C ASN A 166 14.98 10.27 -7.80
N GLY A 167 14.08 9.30 -8.05
CA GLY A 167 12.63 9.48 -7.96
C GLY A 167 12.10 10.43 -9.03
N GLU A 168 12.64 10.36 -10.24
CA GLU A 168 12.39 11.26 -11.35
C GLU A 168 11.84 10.52 -12.56
N ILE A 169 10.81 11.05 -13.21
CA ILE A 169 10.34 10.58 -14.51
C ILE A 169 10.86 11.52 -15.58
N ILE A 170 11.54 10.95 -16.59
CA ILE A 170 12.05 11.67 -17.76
C ILE A 170 11.36 11.09 -18.98
N SER A 171 10.63 11.94 -19.72
CA SER A 171 9.88 11.54 -20.91
C SER A 171 10.39 12.26 -22.14
N HIS A 172 10.73 11.50 -23.18
CA HIS A 172 11.11 12.00 -24.50
C HIS A 172 10.09 11.52 -25.52
N PHE A 173 9.66 12.41 -26.38
CA PHE A 173 8.81 12.10 -27.53
C PHE A 173 8.92 13.17 -28.60
N LYS A 174 8.27 12.98 -29.74
CA LYS A 174 8.20 13.97 -30.82
C LYS A 174 6.76 14.19 -31.24
N LEU A 175 6.44 15.47 -31.54
CA LEU A 175 5.21 15.87 -32.21
C LEU A 175 5.58 16.62 -33.49
N ASP A 176 5.07 16.19 -34.66
CA ASP A 176 5.41 16.72 -35.99
C ASP A 176 6.93 16.77 -36.27
N GLY A 177 7.68 15.81 -35.70
CA GLY A 177 9.13 15.73 -35.83
C GLY A 177 9.93 16.59 -34.85
N GLU A 178 9.30 17.53 -34.12
CA GLU A 178 9.92 18.35 -33.08
C GLU A 178 10.02 17.57 -31.77
N ALA A 179 11.19 17.64 -31.11
CA ALA A 179 11.44 16.95 -29.86
C ALA A 179 10.75 17.65 -28.67
N VAL A 180 10.27 16.84 -27.74
CA VAL A 180 9.77 17.27 -26.43
C VAL A 180 10.44 16.42 -25.36
N GLU A 181 11.00 17.07 -24.35
CA GLU A 181 11.52 16.47 -23.12
C GLU A 181 10.71 16.99 -21.94
N VAL A 182 10.29 16.10 -21.05
CA VAL A 182 9.57 16.44 -19.82
C VAL A 182 10.22 15.73 -18.64
N GLU A 183 10.66 16.50 -17.66
CA GLU A 183 11.09 15.98 -16.35
C GLU A 183 9.98 16.23 -15.32
N THR A 184 9.64 15.20 -14.55
CA THR A 184 8.58 15.26 -13.52
C THR A 184 9.08 14.69 -12.21
N LEU A 185 8.90 15.45 -11.12
CA LEU A 185 9.34 15.10 -9.77
C LEU A 185 8.23 15.42 -8.76
N CYS A 186 8.21 14.68 -7.65
CA CYS A 186 7.41 15.03 -6.48
C CYS A 186 8.27 15.73 -5.42
N ASP A 187 7.73 16.74 -4.77
CA ASP A 187 8.37 17.35 -3.60
C ASP A 187 8.31 16.38 -2.41
N PRO A 188 9.44 16.04 -1.78
CA PRO A 188 9.45 15.10 -0.65
C PRO A 188 8.85 15.67 0.65
N LYS A 189 8.48 16.96 0.69
CA LYS A 189 8.02 17.66 1.90
C LYS A 189 6.63 18.29 1.77
N SER A 190 6.12 18.39 0.56
CA SER A 190 4.80 18.96 0.29
C SER A 190 4.09 18.15 -0.80
N ASP A 191 2.77 18.23 -0.82
CA ASP A 191 1.93 17.54 -1.80
C ASP A 191 1.94 18.31 -3.12
N GLY A 192 2.99 18.11 -3.89
CA GLY A 192 3.18 18.87 -5.12
C GLY A 192 4.19 18.24 -6.07
N ILE A 193 4.11 18.72 -7.31
CA ILE A 193 5.00 18.32 -8.39
C ILE A 193 5.82 19.51 -8.90
N ALA A 194 7.00 19.20 -9.41
CA ALA A 194 7.83 20.10 -10.19
C ALA A 194 8.07 19.49 -11.58
N VAL A 195 7.90 20.30 -12.60
CA VAL A 195 7.95 19.91 -14.00
C VAL A 195 8.87 20.85 -14.77
N ARG A 196 9.70 20.29 -15.65
CA ARG A 196 10.47 21.04 -16.64
C ARG A 196 10.15 20.47 -18.01
N VAL A 197 9.75 21.36 -18.93
CA VAL A 197 9.46 21.01 -20.33
C VAL A 197 10.46 21.73 -21.23
N VAL A 198 11.12 20.98 -22.11
CA VAL A 198 12.06 21.52 -23.11
C VAL A 198 11.58 21.15 -24.49
N SER A 199 11.26 22.14 -25.33
CA SER A 199 10.84 21.93 -26.72
C SER A 199 10.81 23.21 -27.56
N PRO A 200 11.18 23.18 -28.85
CA PRO A 200 10.93 24.29 -29.76
C PRO A 200 9.44 24.67 -29.92
N LEU A 201 8.53 23.72 -29.65
CA LEU A 201 7.08 23.91 -29.72
C LEU A 201 6.57 24.98 -28.74
N LEU A 202 7.28 25.18 -27.62
CA LEU A 202 6.94 26.24 -26.63
C LEU A 202 6.98 27.64 -27.25
N LYS A 203 8.08 27.96 -27.94
CA LYS A 203 8.22 29.26 -28.66
C LYS A 203 7.21 29.43 -29.79
N GLN A 204 6.89 28.31 -30.45
CA GLN A 204 5.87 28.31 -31.51
C GLN A 204 4.44 28.50 -30.94
N GLY A 205 4.26 28.42 -29.60
CA GLY A 205 2.96 28.44 -28.91
C GLY A 205 2.07 27.26 -29.26
N ARG A 206 2.72 26.12 -29.58
CA ARG A 206 2.09 24.85 -29.89
C ARG A 206 2.09 23.89 -28.69
N LEU A 207 2.81 24.27 -27.63
CA LEU A 207 2.93 23.52 -26.39
C LEU A 207 2.68 24.45 -25.20
N ALA A 208 1.85 23.99 -24.26
CA ALA A 208 1.55 24.68 -23.00
C ALA A 208 1.31 23.65 -21.90
N ILE A 209 1.46 24.05 -20.62
CA ILE A 209 1.03 23.27 -19.48
C ILE A 209 -0.39 23.68 -19.10
N GLN A 210 -1.28 22.73 -18.89
CA GLN A 210 -2.66 22.97 -18.49
C GLN A 210 -2.91 22.49 -17.08
N ILE A 211 -3.65 23.27 -16.29
CA ILE A 211 -4.23 22.88 -15.01
C ILE A 211 -5.75 22.82 -15.19
N HIS A 212 -6.36 21.72 -14.80
CA HIS A 212 -7.80 21.52 -14.83
C HIS A 212 -8.29 20.89 -13.53
N PHE A 213 -9.33 21.45 -12.92
CA PHE A 213 -9.86 20.97 -11.63
C PHE A 213 -11.21 20.29 -11.81
N PRO A 214 -11.37 19.03 -11.32
CA PRO A 214 -12.62 18.27 -11.41
C PRO A 214 -13.57 18.54 -10.24
N TYR A 215 -14.80 18.00 -10.36
CA TYR A 215 -15.65 17.69 -9.23
C TYR A 215 -15.30 16.27 -8.70
N GLY A 216 -15.66 15.97 -7.43
CA GLY A 216 -15.36 14.69 -6.80
C GLY A 216 -16.33 13.58 -7.20
N THR A 217 -15.85 12.33 -7.22
CA THR A 217 -16.68 11.14 -7.40
C THR A 217 -16.06 9.94 -6.66
N GLY A 218 -16.88 9.03 -6.16
CA GLY A 218 -16.44 7.75 -5.60
C GLY A 218 -16.05 6.69 -6.62
N GLU A 219 -16.19 6.98 -7.91
CA GLU A 219 -15.82 6.07 -9.00
C GLU A 219 -14.29 5.92 -9.11
N THR A 220 -13.84 4.92 -9.87
CA THR A 220 -12.40 4.65 -10.06
C THR A 220 -11.64 5.80 -10.70
N THR A 221 -12.30 6.63 -11.51
CA THR A 221 -11.69 7.80 -12.13
C THR A 221 -11.35 8.93 -11.14
N THR A 222 -11.91 8.90 -9.92
CA THR A 222 -11.73 9.92 -8.87
C THR A 222 -12.15 11.34 -9.23
N ALA A 223 -12.39 11.60 -10.51
CA ALA A 223 -12.70 12.89 -11.10
C ALA A 223 -14.00 12.84 -11.90
N ASP A 224 -14.91 13.81 -11.71
CA ASP A 224 -16.11 14.02 -12.53
C ASP A 224 -16.00 15.34 -13.29
N TRP A 225 -15.70 15.26 -14.58
CA TRP A 225 -15.57 16.39 -15.49
C TRP A 225 -16.91 16.90 -16.03
N THR A 226 -18.01 16.17 -15.78
CA THR A 226 -19.34 16.47 -16.37
C THR A 226 -20.13 17.48 -15.55
N GLN A 227 -19.64 17.86 -14.36
CA GLN A 227 -20.35 18.72 -13.41
C GLN A 227 -19.63 20.06 -13.12
N PRO A 228 -19.31 20.86 -14.14
CA PRO A 228 -18.56 22.09 -13.93
C PRO A 228 -19.34 23.15 -13.11
N ASP A 229 -20.66 23.03 -12.96
CA ASP A 229 -21.49 23.95 -12.18
C ASP A 229 -21.65 23.54 -10.71
N ALA A 230 -21.21 22.33 -10.33
CA ALA A 230 -21.33 21.80 -8.97
C ALA A 230 -20.21 22.26 -8.02
N HIS A 231 -19.15 22.88 -8.55
CA HIS A 231 -18.00 23.32 -7.77
C HIS A 231 -17.46 24.67 -8.19
N GLU A 232 -16.62 25.27 -7.36
CA GLU A 232 -16.03 26.58 -7.60
C GLU A 232 -14.49 26.51 -7.59
N THR A 233 -13.87 27.22 -8.55
CA THR A 233 -12.44 27.52 -8.53
C THR A 233 -12.28 29.03 -8.57
N ARG A 234 -11.69 29.59 -7.53
CA ARG A 234 -11.43 30.99 -7.40
C ARG A 234 -9.94 31.27 -7.47
N LEU A 235 -9.53 32.04 -8.48
CA LEU A 235 -8.18 32.54 -8.58
C LEU A 235 -8.08 33.82 -7.74
N THR A 236 -7.44 33.75 -6.57
CA THR A 236 -7.36 34.87 -5.61
C THR A 236 -6.07 35.64 -5.69
N GLN A 237 -5.01 35.03 -6.23
CA GLN A 237 -3.76 35.71 -6.51
C GLN A 237 -3.26 35.30 -7.89
N ASN A 238 -3.02 36.29 -8.74
CA ASN A 238 -2.38 36.12 -10.04
C ASN A 238 -1.29 37.20 -10.16
N ARG A 239 -0.05 36.79 -9.88
CA ARG A 239 1.15 37.59 -10.12
C ARG A 239 1.76 37.19 -11.45
N SER A 240 2.84 37.88 -11.88
CA SER A 240 3.44 37.66 -13.21
C SER A 240 3.76 36.16 -13.47
N ASN A 241 4.11 35.39 -12.42
CA ASN A 241 4.51 33.99 -12.55
C ASN A 241 4.03 33.12 -11.38
N GLN A 242 2.95 33.49 -10.70
CA GLN A 242 2.37 32.75 -9.58
C GLN A 242 0.85 32.84 -9.61
N ALA A 243 0.18 31.77 -9.22
CA ALA A 243 -1.26 31.70 -9.04
C ALA A 243 -1.61 30.98 -7.72
N HIS A 244 -2.65 31.50 -7.06
CA HIS A 244 -3.26 30.83 -5.91
C HIS A 244 -4.73 30.55 -6.23
N PHE A 245 -5.10 29.28 -6.18
CA PHE A 245 -6.44 28.79 -6.42
C PHE A 245 -7.07 28.35 -5.12
N GLU A 246 -8.26 28.87 -4.82
CA GLU A 246 -9.15 28.34 -3.80
C GLU A 246 -10.18 27.43 -4.47
N ARG A 247 -10.27 26.21 -3.99
CA ARG A 247 -11.21 25.21 -4.47
C ARG A 247 -12.31 25.00 -3.45
N LYS A 248 -13.56 24.93 -3.92
CA LYS A 248 -14.72 24.58 -3.11
C LYS A 248 -15.59 23.56 -3.84
N LEU A 249 -15.84 22.42 -3.19
CA LEU A 249 -16.71 21.34 -3.64
C LEU A 249 -17.69 21.07 -2.49
N ASP A 250 -18.92 21.51 -2.62
CA ASP A 250 -19.92 21.44 -1.56
C ASP A 250 -19.42 22.07 -0.24
N ASP A 251 -19.19 21.29 0.80
CA ASP A 251 -18.66 21.74 2.09
C ASP A 251 -17.13 21.58 2.20
N ASP A 252 -16.50 20.89 1.26
CA ASP A 252 -15.06 20.64 1.25
C ASP A 252 -14.30 21.74 0.52
N THR A 253 -13.12 22.07 1.04
CA THR A 253 -12.26 23.12 0.48
C THR A 253 -10.80 22.70 0.50
N TYR A 254 -10.04 23.13 -0.49
CA TYR A 254 -8.59 23.02 -0.53
C TYR A 254 -7.98 24.13 -1.40
N VAL A 255 -6.67 24.23 -1.39
CA VAL A 255 -5.94 25.21 -2.19
C VAL A 255 -4.92 24.55 -3.11
N ALA A 256 -4.62 25.20 -4.22
CA ALA A 256 -3.52 24.87 -5.11
C ALA A 256 -2.70 26.11 -5.41
N ASP A 257 -1.40 26.03 -5.18
CA ASP A 257 -0.43 27.09 -5.45
C ASP A 257 0.46 26.67 -6.62
N ALA A 258 0.45 27.49 -7.68
CA ALA A 258 1.27 27.25 -8.86
C ALA A 258 2.29 28.36 -9.07
N GLN A 259 3.48 28.01 -9.56
CA GLN A 259 4.54 28.92 -9.97
C GLN A 259 5.18 28.42 -11.27
N TRP A 260 5.60 29.36 -12.15
CA TRP A 260 6.22 29.03 -13.43
C TRP A 260 7.34 30.00 -13.78
N SER A 261 8.08 29.73 -14.87
CA SER A 261 9.15 30.58 -15.37
C SER A 261 8.68 32.03 -15.62
N ALA A 262 9.53 33.01 -15.36
CA ALA A 262 9.18 34.41 -15.37
C ALA A 262 8.80 34.94 -16.79
N ASP A 263 9.18 34.25 -17.84
CA ASP A 263 8.88 34.58 -19.25
C ASP A 263 7.62 33.88 -19.78
N ALA A 264 6.84 33.24 -18.90
CA ALA A 264 5.58 32.62 -19.22
C ALA A 264 4.39 33.40 -18.60
N TYR A 265 3.20 33.13 -19.09
CA TYR A 265 1.94 33.70 -18.59
C TYR A 265 0.87 32.63 -18.48
N MET A 266 -0.09 32.87 -17.60
CA MET A 266 -1.25 31.99 -17.41
C MET A 266 -2.52 32.67 -17.92
N ILE A 267 -3.35 31.94 -18.66
CA ILE A 267 -4.67 32.38 -19.12
C ILE A 267 -5.73 31.35 -18.75
N ARG A 268 -6.94 31.82 -18.45
CA ARG A 268 -8.11 30.97 -18.31
C ARG A 268 -8.64 30.58 -19.68
N THR A 269 -8.71 29.29 -19.99
CA THR A 269 -9.16 28.75 -21.28
C THR A 269 -10.58 28.16 -21.22
N ALA A 270 -11.00 27.68 -20.05
CA ALA A 270 -12.36 27.21 -19.79
C ALA A 270 -12.75 27.41 -18.32
N LYS A 271 -13.93 26.93 -17.93
CA LYS A 271 -14.33 26.85 -16.53
C LYS A 271 -13.42 25.84 -15.82
N HIS A 272 -12.83 26.24 -14.69
CA HIS A 272 -11.87 25.44 -13.90
C HIS A 272 -10.58 25.06 -14.63
N GLN A 273 -10.24 25.72 -15.75
CA GLN A 273 -9.11 25.36 -16.62
C GLN A 273 -8.26 26.56 -16.98
N TRP A 274 -6.93 26.40 -16.85
CA TRP A 274 -5.93 27.43 -17.18
C TRP A 274 -4.74 26.81 -17.90
N ASP A 275 -4.22 27.55 -18.89
CA ASP A 275 -3.01 27.19 -19.64
C ASP A 275 -1.88 28.15 -19.28
N VAL A 276 -0.68 27.59 -19.06
CA VAL A 276 0.59 28.31 -18.86
C VAL A 276 1.44 28.15 -20.11
N SER A 277 1.75 29.27 -20.75
CA SER A 277 2.46 29.35 -22.04
C SER A 277 3.60 30.35 -21.97
N LEU A 278 4.67 30.13 -22.77
CA LEU A 278 5.71 31.14 -22.95
C LEU A 278 5.16 32.38 -23.66
N LEU A 279 5.64 33.55 -23.25
CA LEU A 279 5.34 34.83 -23.93
C LEU A 279 5.85 34.79 -25.36
N ARG A 280 4.96 35.00 -26.33
CA ARG A 280 5.36 35.07 -27.76
C ARG A 280 6.05 36.41 -28.06
N VAL A 281 7.20 36.35 -28.69
CA VAL A 281 7.80 37.50 -29.34
C VAL A 281 7.38 37.49 -30.81
N PRO A 282 6.77 38.60 -31.36
CA PRO A 282 6.44 38.67 -32.77
C PRO A 282 7.67 38.41 -33.64
N ALA A 283 7.52 37.64 -34.72
CA ALA A 283 8.62 37.25 -35.62
C ALA A 283 9.42 38.48 -36.21
N ASN A 284 8.80 39.64 -36.24
CA ASN A 284 9.41 40.90 -36.71
C ASN A 284 9.85 41.83 -35.57
N SER A 285 9.95 41.34 -34.34
CA SER A 285 10.43 42.12 -33.20
C SER A 285 11.92 42.41 -33.36
N PRO A 286 12.39 43.67 -33.14
CA PRO A 286 13.81 43.96 -33.09
C PRO A 286 14.51 43.40 -31.82
N VAL A 287 13.77 42.79 -30.92
CA VAL A 287 14.27 42.17 -29.71
C VAL A 287 14.79 40.77 -30.08
N ASP A 288 16.09 40.57 -29.90
CA ASP A 288 16.71 39.27 -30.03
C ASP A 288 16.04 38.30 -29.00
N ASP A 289 15.32 37.28 -29.51
CA ASP A 289 14.63 36.33 -28.65
C ASP A 289 15.66 35.36 -27.98
N LYS A 290 16.21 35.82 -26.86
CA LYS A 290 17.15 35.05 -26.04
C LYS A 290 16.47 34.03 -25.09
N ARG A 291 15.13 33.91 -25.13
CA ARG A 291 14.40 32.97 -24.30
C ARG A 291 14.75 31.54 -24.71
N GLY A 292 14.87 30.70 -23.72
CA GLY A 292 15.08 29.27 -23.90
C GLY A 292 13.87 28.54 -24.48
N ASP A 293 14.05 27.35 -24.97
CA ASP A 293 12.98 26.42 -25.34
C ASP A 293 12.48 25.64 -24.10
N GLU A 294 12.46 26.30 -22.93
CA GLU A 294 12.24 25.68 -21.61
C GLU A 294 11.13 26.40 -20.84
N LEU A 295 10.29 25.59 -20.18
CA LEU A 295 9.25 26.05 -19.26
C LEU A 295 9.34 25.21 -17.98
N GLU A 296 9.68 25.84 -16.86
CA GLU A 296 9.54 25.26 -15.54
C GLU A 296 8.16 25.59 -14.95
N PHE A 297 7.60 24.62 -14.24
CA PHE A 297 6.30 24.72 -13.59
C PHE A 297 6.30 23.91 -12.31
N VAL A 298 5.75 24.45 -11.24
CA VAL A 298 5.50 23.74 -9.97
C VAL A 298 4.07 23.97 -9.53
N CYS A 299 3.45 22.96 -8.94
CA CYS A 299 2.12 23.03 -8.36
C CYS A 299 2.07 22.23 -7.06
N ALA A 300 1.65 22.87 -5.98
CA ALA A 300 1.47 22.23 -4.67
C ALA A 300 0.03 22.38 -4.21
N PHE A 301 -0.49 21.33 -3.56
CA PHE A 301 -1.85 21.25 -3.03
C PHE A 301 -1.80 21.21 -1.50
N ALA A 302 -2.80 21.78 -0.84
CA ALA A 302 -2.92 21.76 0.60
C ALA A 302 -4.36 21.89 1.07
N PRO A 303 -4.75 21.37 2.25
CA PRO A 303 -6.09 21.57 2.80
C PRO A 303 -6.37 23.04 3.14
N GLN A 304 -5.34 23.83 3.38
CA GLN A 304 -5.42 25.25 3.70
C GLN A 304 -4.24 26.00 3.05
N THR A 305 -4.26 27.34 3.13
CA THR A 305 -3.19 28.17 2.58
C THR A 305 -1.81 27.70 3.02
N ASN A 306 -0.93 27.49 2.07
CA ASN A 306 0.42 26.99 2.28
C ASN A 306 1.47 28.09 1.99
N SER A 307 2.74 27.77 2.28
CA SER A 307 3.88 28.55 1.79
C SER A 307 3.98 28.43 0.26
N PRO A 308 4.57 29.42 -0.44
CA PRO A 308 4.82 29.27 -1.88
C PRO A 308 5.56 27.96 -2.18
N PRO A 309 5.22 27.26 -3.28
CA PRO A 309 5.88 26.02 -3.66
C PRO A 309 7.38 26.23 -3.90
N ALA A 310 8.19 25.20 -3.64
CA ALA A 310 9.61 25.21 -3.98
C ALA A 310 9.78 25.30 -5.51
N THR A 311 10.86 25.92 -5.98
CA THR A 311 11.17 25.98 -7.42
C THR A 311 11.52 24.59 -7.95
N PHE A 312 11.49 24.39 -9.27
CA PHE A 312 11.90 23.13 -9.91
C PHE A 312 13.28 22.68 -9.42
N ALA A 313 14.28 23.57 -9.45
CA ALA A 313 15.64 23.24 -9.02
C ALA A 313 15.71 22.83 -7.54
N GLN A 314 14.99 23.52 -6.65
CA GLN A 314 14.92 23.19 -5.22
C GLN A 314 14.23 21.84 -4.99
N THR A 315 13.15 21.56 -5.68
CA THR A 315 12.44 20.28 -5.61
C THR A 315 13.33 19.14 -6.12
N LYS A 316 14.01 19.34 -7.25
CA LYS A 316 14.93 18.33 -7.82
C LYS A 316 16.06 17.97 -6.83
N GLU A 317 16.72 18.96 -6.24
CA GLU A 317 17.75 18.73 -5.22
C GLU A 317 17.19 17.99 -4.01
N ALA A 318 16.02 18.40 -3.51
CA ALA A 318 15.39 17.79 -2.35
C ALA A 318 14.96 16.35 -2.63
N ALA A 319 14.35 16.07 -3.78
CA ALA A 319 13.93 14.73 -4.22
C ALA A 319 15.14 13.79 -4.34
N GLN A 320 16.17 14.20 -5.05
CA GLN A 320 17.41 13.41 -5.19
C GLN A 320 18.03 13.09 -3.85
N LYS A 321 18.14 14.07 -2.93
CA LYS A 321 18.66 13.85 -1.60
C LYS A 321 17.81 12.87 -0.79
N SER A 322 16.49 12.99 -0.86
CA SER A 322 15.54 12.12 -0.14
C SER A 322 15.63 10.68 -0.64
N TRP A 323 15.58 10.47 -1.96
CA TRP A 323 15.65 9.14 -2.55
C TRP A 323 17.01 8.48 -2.37
N ASN A 324 18.11 9.22 -2.52
CA ASN A 324 19.44 8.72 -2.22
C ASN A 324 19.54 8.25 -0.75
N HIS A 325 19.00 9.04 0.20
CA HIS A 325 18.93 8.64 1.60
C HIS A 325 18.09 7.38 1.81
N PHE A 326 16.92 7.29 1.16
CA PHE A 326 16.02 6.13 1.23
C PHE A 326 16.72 4.84 0.78
N TRP A 327 17.42 4.86 -0.35
CA TRP A 327 18.11 3.69 -0.88
C TRP A 327 19.37 3.33 -0.11
N GLN A 328 20.14 4.31 0.32
CA GLN A 328 21.41 4.08 1.04
C GLN A 328 21.20 3.53 2.45
N ASN A 329 20.13 3.92 3.15
CA ASN A 329 19.93 3.60 4.56
C ASN A 329 18.90 2.50 4.83
N GLY A 330 17.98 2.24 3.90
CA GLY A 330 16.99 1.17 4.02
C GLY A 330 17.58 -0.23 3.86
N GLY A 331 16.72 -1.23 4.03
CA GLY A 331 17.03 -2.62 3.71
C GLY A 331 17.39 -2.82 2.23
N ALA A 332 18.21 -3.80 1.92
CA ALA A 332 18.50 -4.21 0.55
C ALA A 332 18.69 -5.73 0.45
N ILE A 333 18.28 -6.27 -0.70
CA ILE A 333 18.54 -7.66 -1.10
C ILE A 333 19.12 -7.61 -2.51
N ASP A 334 20.33 -8.14 -2.68
CA ASP A 334 21.02 -8.28 -3.96
C ASP A 334 21.10 -9.75 -4.34
N LEU A 335 20.47 -10.11 -5.44
CA LEU A 335 20.39 -11.47 -5.97
C LEU A 335 21.29 -11.66 -7.20
N SER A 336 22.00 -10.62 -7.66
CA SER A 336 22.75 -10.61 -8.92
C SER A 336 23.87 -11.66 -9.02
N GLY A 337 24.31 -12.21 -7.90
CA GLY A 337 25.27 -13.33 -7.86
C GLY A 337 24.64 -14.72 -8.04
N SER A 338 23.32 -14.82 -8.20
CA SER A 338 22.60 -16.08 -8.37
C SER A 338 22.76 -16.68 -9.77
N LYS A 339 22.64 -18.01 -9.84
CA LYS A 339 22.66 -18.77 -11.10
C LYS A 339 21.25 -19.09 -11.62
N ASP A 340 20.26 -19.16 -10.74
CA ASP A 340 18.86 -19.33 -11.14
C ASP A 340 18.42 -18.10 -11.96
N PRO A 341 18.01 -18.26 -13.23
CA PRO A 341 17.71 -17.11 -14.11
C PRO A 341 16.55 -16.23 -13.61
N ARG A 342 15.73 -16.73 -12.71
CA ARG A 342 14.59 -15.99 -12.14
C ARG A 342 15.02 -14.93 -11.12
N TRP A 343 16.30 -14.87 -10.75
CA TRP A 343 16.80 -13.90 -9.78
C TRP A 343 16.51 -12.45 -10.19
N PHE A 344 16.66 -12.14 -11.48
CA PHE A 344 16.47 -10.79 -11.99
C PHE A 344 15.02 -10.32 -11.80
N GLU A 345 14.06 -11.18 -12.15
CA GLU A 345 12.64 -10.86 -11.97
C GLU A 345 12.26 -10.72 -10.49
N LEU A 346 12.75 -11.59 -9.62
CA LEU A 346 12.48 -11.47 -8.18
C LEU A 346 13.07 -10.17 -7.62
N GLU A 347 14.30 -9.83 -7.99
CA GLU A 347 14.96 -8.60 -7.55
C GLU A 347 14.24 -7.36 -8.11
N ARG A 348 13.81 -7.38 -9.38
CA ARG A 348 13.01 -6.32 -9.99
C ARG A 348 11.71 -6.09 -9.18
N ARG A 349 10.98 -7.14 -8.87
CA ARG A 349 9.77 -7.06 -8.04
C ARG A 349 10.06 -6.44 -6.67
N ILE A 350 11.15 -6.83 -6.02
CA ILE A 350 11.57 -6.30 -4.73
C ILE A 350 11.90 -4.80 -4.81
N VAL A 351 12.70 -4.37 -5.79
CA VAL A 351 13.11 -2.97 -5.92
C VAL A 351 11.92 -2.08 -6.26
N LEU A 352 11.13 -2.47 -7.27
CA LEU A 352 9.94 -1.70 -7.66
C LEU A 352 8.89 -1.64 -6.53
N SER A 353 8.70 -2.73 -5.78
CA SER A 353 7.76 -2.72 -4.64
C SER A 353 8.21 -1.77 -3.53
N GLN A 354 9.53 -1.64 -3.26
CA GLN A 354 10.03 -0.65 -2.30
C GLN A 354 9.70 0.78 -2.74
N TYR A 355 9.89 1.09 -4.03
CA TYR A 355 9.54 2.40 -4.58
C TYR A 355 8.04 2.67 -4.47
N LEU A 356 7.21 1.75 -4.99
CA LEU A 356 5.75 1.92 -5.04
C LEU A 356 5.12 2.05 -3.66
N THR A 357 5.53 1.23 -2.68
CA THR A 357 5.01 1.34 -1.32
C THR A 357 5.45 2.64 -0.64
N ALA A 358 6.68 3.10 -0.90
CA ALA A 358 7.17 4.35 -0.35
C ALA A 358 6.44 5.58 -0.88
N ILE A 359 6.02 5.60 -2.15
CA ILE A 359 5.33 6.75 -2.74
C ILE A 359 3.82 6.76 -2.48
N GLN A 360 3.22 5.62 -2.07
CA GLN A 360 1.75 5.48 -2.01
C GLN A 360 1.20 5.03 -0.66
N ASN A 361 2.01 4.39 0.19
CA ASN A 361 1.53 3.76 1.43
C ASN A 361 2.27 4.26 2.67
N ALA A 362 2.93 5.42 2.62
CA ALA A 362 3.72 5.94 3.73
C ALA A 362 3.13 7.23 4.32
N GLY A 363 1.80 7.35 4.29
CA GLY A 363 1.03 8.48 4.81
C GLY A 363 0.67 8.36 6.30
N GLU A 364 -0.15 9.31 6.76
CA GLU A 364 -0.65 9.36 8.15
C GLU A 364 -1.88 8.46 8.40
N ASN A 365 -2.43 7.87 7.34
CA ASN A 365 -3.61 7.03 7.40
C ASN A 365 -3.39 5.69 6.68
N PRO A 366 -4.08 4.61 7.09
CA PRO A 366 -4.04 3.34 6.36
C PRO A 366 -4.48 3.52 4.90
N PRO A 367 -3.78 2.91 3.94
CA PRO A 367 -4.12 3.07 2.53
C PRO A 367 -5.36 2.26 2.12
N GLN A 368 -5.95 2.63 0.99
CA GLN A 368 -6.82 1.76 0.21
C GLN A 368 -5.99 0.75 -0.61
N GLU A 369 -6.61 -0.26 -1.22
CA GLU A 369 -5.88 -1.32 -1.95
C GLU A 369 -5.05 -0.79 -3.14
N THR A 370 -5.50 0.31 -3.77
CA THR A 370 -4.82 0.97 -4.89
C THR A 370 -3.89 2.11 -4.47
N GLY A 371 -3.60 2.24 -3.18
CA GLY A 371 -2.76 3.32 -2.64
C GLY A 371 -3.32 4.72 -2.97
N LEU A 372 -2.48 5.56 -3.54
CA LEU A 372 -2.82 6.92 -3.99
C LEU A 372 -2.83 7.04 -5.51
N THR A 373 -3.22 5.98 -6.26
CA THR A 373 -3.35 6.03 -7.72
C THR A 373 -4.75 6.37 -8.19
N TYR A 374 -5.75 5.64 -7.72
CA TYR A 374 -7.16 5.88 -8.03
C TYR A 374 -8.06 5.23 -6.96
N ASN A 375 -9.38 5.54 -6.96
CA ASN A 375 -10.31 4.96 -6.00
C ASN A 375 -10.53 3.46 -6.23
N SER A 376 -10.31 2.67 -5.18
CA SER A 376 -10.88 1.34 -5.02
C SER A 376 -11.83 1.36 -3.82
N TRP A 377 -12.99 0.73 -3.95
CA TRP A 377 -13.99 0.70 -2.86
C TRP A 377 -14.31 2.11 -2.30
N GLU A 378 -14.54 3.04 -3.20
CA GLU A 378 -14.83 4.46 -2.90
C GLU A 378 -13.72 5.13 -2.05
N GLY A 379 -12.47 4.68 -2.17
CA GLY A 379 -11.30 5.24 -1.48
C GLY A 379 -11.19 4.92 0.01
N LYS A 380 -12.03 4.01 0.55
CA LYS A 380 -12.01 3.65 1.97
C LYS A 380 -10.68 3.02 2.40
N PHE A 381 -10.28 3.28 3.64
CA PHE A 381 -9.16 2.56 4.25
C PHE A 381 -9.51 1.10 4.44
N HIS A 382 -8.57 0.22 4.12
CA HIS A 382 -8.72 -1.22 4.28
C HIS A 382 -7.84 -1.71 5.43
N LEU A 383 -8.41 -1.84 6.64
CA LEU A 383 -7.62 -2.18 7.82
C LEU A 383 -7.12 -3.63 7.79
N GLU A 384 -7.81 -4.52 7.08
CA GLU A 384 -7.29 -5.88 6.89
C GLU A 384 -6.08 -5.92 5.94
N MET A 385 -6.05 -5.02 4.94
CA MET A 385 -4.94 -4.93 3.99
C MET A 385 -3.79 -4.04 4.51
N HIS A 386 -4.00 -3.26 5.56
CA HIS A 386 -2.97 -2.39 6.12
C HIS A 386 -1.69 -3.15 6.48
N TRP A 387 -1.81 -4.37 7.02
CA TRP A 387 -0.67 -5.25 7.27
C TRP A 387 0.15 -5.52 6.00
N TRP A 388 -0.53 -5.85 4.91
CA TRP A 388 0.06 -6.16 3.62
C TRP A 388 0.64 -4.94 2.91
N HIS A 389 0.18 -3.74 3.26
CA HIS A 389 0.73 -2.49 2.74
C HIS A 389 2.01 -2.04 3.46
N GLU A 390 2.08 -2.15 4.79
CA GLU A 390 3.03 -1.36 5.58
C GLU A 390 3.88 -2.16 6.58
N ALA A 391 3.47 -3.37 7.02
CA ALA A 391 4.22 -4.12 8.04
C ALA A 391 5.69 -4.38 7.63
N HIS A 392 5.96 -4.48 6.33
CA HIS A 392 7.31 -4.66 5.80
C HIS A 392 8.26 -3.48 6.13
N PHE A 393 7.76 -2.25 6.28
CA PHE A 393 8.64 -1.11 6.59
C PHE A 393 9.49 -1.34 7.83
N ALA A 394 8.94 -1.98 8.85
CA ALA A 394 9.67 -2.34 10.06
C ALA A 394 10.84 -3.30 9.77
N LEU A 395 10.66 -4.26 8.87
CA LEU A 395 11.69 -5.25 8.53
C LEU A 395 12.75 -4.69 7.57
N TRP A 396 12.44 -3.60 6.85
CA TRP A 396 13.31 -2.97 5.86
C TRP A 396 14.05 -1.74 6.41
N ASN A 397 14.20 -1.62 7.74
CA ASN A 397 14.83 -0.47 8.41
C ASN A 397 14.17 0.87 8.03
N ARG A 398 12.84 0.88 7.95
CA ARG A 398 12.00 2.03 7.60
C ARG A 398 10.80 2.18 8.55
N LEU A 399 10.96 1.72 9.79
CA LEU A 399 9.89 1.76 10.80
C LEU A 399 9.17 3.11 10.91
N PRO A 400 9.83 4.28 10.81
CA PRO A 400 9.14 5.56 10.87
C PRO A 400 8.01 5.73 9.83
N LEU A 401 8.06 5.02 8.68
CA LEU A 401 6.99 5.06 7.67
C LEU A 401 5.75 4.31 8.17
N LEU A 402 5.89 3.18 8.83
CA LEU A 402 4.78 2.49 9.50
C LEU A 402 4.23 3.31 10.68
N GLU A 403 5.10 3.93 11.48
CA GLU A 403 4.66 4.67 12.68
C GLU A 403 3.79 5.88 12.38
N LYS A 404 3.87 6.46 11.18
CA LYS A 404 2.99 7.55 10.73
C LYS A 404 1.52 7.12 10.76
N SER A 405 1.18 6.01 10.11
CA SER A 405 -0.19 5.53 10.00
C SER A 405 -0.78 4.99 11.32
N LEU A 406 0.08 4.61 12.28
CA LEU A 406 -0.41 4.12 13.58
C LEU A 406 -1.12 5.21 14.40
N GLY A 407 -0.86 6.49 14.11
CA GLY A 407 -1.60 7.62 14.66
C GLY A 407 -3.11 7.55 14.37
N PHE A 408 -3.50 6.96 13.25
CA PHE A 408 -4.89 6.73 12.89
C PHE A 408 -5.64 5.90 13.96
N TYR A 409 -5.08 4.77 14.39
CA TYR A 409 -5.70 3.92 15.41
C TYR A 409 -5.89 4.65 16.74
N GLN A 410 -4.97 5.55 17.12
CA GLN A 410 -5.11 6.39 18.31
C GLN A 410 -6.26 7.39 18.16
N ARG A 411 -6.37 8.04 16.99
CA ARG A 411 -7.43 9.03 16.72
C ARG A 411 -8.83 8.42 16.73
N ILE A 412 -8.98 7.23 16.15
CA ILE A 412 -10.29 6.57 16.04
C ILE A 412 -10.62 5.61 17.18
N LEU A 413 -9.76 5.48 18.20
CA LEU A 413 -9.97 4.53 19.32
C LEU A 413 -11.35 4.68 19.98
N PRO A 414 -11.85 5.88 20.30
CA PRO A 414 -13.20 6.04 20.86
C PRO A 414 -14.31 5.54 19.91
N ARG A 415 -14.11 5.69 18.59
CA ARG A 415 -15.04 5.18 17.57
C ARG A 415 -15.02 3.66 17.52
N ALA A 416 -13.85 3.05 17.59
CA ALA A 416 -13.67 1.60 17.60
C ALA A 416 -14.28 0.97 18.87
N GLU A 417 -14.16 1.62 20.04
CA GLU A 417 -14.84 1.24 21.28
C GLU A 417 -16.37 1.33 21.13
N GLY A 418 -16.88 2.40 20.53
CA GLY A 418 -18.31 2.56 20.23
C GLY A 418 -18.84 1.46 19.30
N THR A 419 -18.07 1.04 18.31
CA THR A 419 -18.41 -0.06 17.39
C THR A 419 -18.52 -1.38 18.15
N ALA A 420 -17.55 -1.69 19.01
CA ALA A 420 -17.60 -2.87 19.89
C ALA A 420 -18.81 -2.85 20.80
N GLN A 421 -19.08 -1.71 21.46
CA GLN A 421 -20.20 -1.54 22.39
C GLN A 421 -21.56 -1.72 21.72
N LYS A 422 -21.76 -1.18 20.49
CA LYS A 422 -23.01 -1.39 19.71
C LYS A 422 -23.29 -2.87 19.49
N GLN A 423 -22.24 -3.70 19.38
CA GLN A 423 -22.33 -5.14 19.20
C GLN A 423 -22.35 -5.91 20.53
N GLY A 424 -22.32 -5.21 21.67
CA GLY A 424 -22.31 -5.79 23.00
C GLY A 424 -20.99 -6.42 23.40
N TYR A 425 -19.87 -5.97 22.81
CA TYR A 425 -18.51 -6.37 23.17
C TYR A 425 -17.79 -5.25 23.94
N ALA A 426 -16.78 -5.62 24.73
CA ALA A 426 -15.85 -4.69 25.35
C ALA A 426 -14.66 -4.41 24.42
N GLY A 427 -13.87 -3.38 24.74
CA GLY A 427 -12.68 -3.03 24.01
C GLY A 427 -12.95 -2.32 22.69
N ALA A 428 -11.98 -2.34 21.78
CA ALA A 428 -12.03 -1.63 20.50
C ALA A 428 -12.09 -2.62 19.33
N ARG A 429 -13.10 -2.45 18.45
CA ARG A 429 -13.26 -3.22 17.22
C ARG A 429 -12.80 -2.40 16.02
N TRP A 430 -11.95 -2.99 15.20
CA TRP A 430 -11.36 -2.39 13.99
C TRP A 430 -12.08 -2.91 12.75
N PRO A 431 -13.01 -2.14 12.13
CA PRO A 431 -13.72 -2.61 10.93
C PRO A 431 -12.79 -2.82 9.74
N LYS A 432 -13.15 -3.75 8.84
CA LYS A 432 -12.43 -3.98 7.59
C LYS A 432 -12.20 -2.69 6.82
N MET A 433 -13.29 -1.96 6.55
CA MET A 433 -13.29 -0.75 5.73
C MET A 433 -13.80 0.44 6.54
N THR A 434 -13.03 1.51 6.57
CA THR A 434 -13.39 2.73 7.30
C THR A 434 -13.18 3.99 6.48
N SER A 435 -13.90 5.04 6.85
CA SER A 435 -13.61 6.42 6.46
C SER A 435 -12.47 7.01 7.33
N PRO A 436 -11.98 8.22 7.05
CA PRO A 436 -11.01 8.94 7.90
C PRO A 436 -11.46 9.12 9.36
N SER A 437 -12.76 9.18 9.62
CA SER A 437 -13.31 9.26 10.99
C SER A 437 -13.38 7.91 11.71
N GLY A 438 -12.95 6.81 11.08
CA GLY A 438 -13.10 5.46 11.60
C GLY A 438 -14.52 4.88 11.48
N ALA A 439 -15.43 5.59 10.80
CA ALA A 439 -16.78 5.11 10.55
C ALA A 439 -16.75 3.88 9.62
N GLU A 440 -17.41 2.80 10.04
CA GLU A 440 -17.51 1.57 9.28
C GLU A 440 -18.28 1.78 7.96
N SER A 441 -17.75 1.26 6.85
CA SER A 441 -18.45 1.25 5.56
C SER A 441 -19.36 0.03 5.49
N PRO A 442 -20.70 0.18 5.29
CA PRO A 442 -21.61 -0.94 5.19
C PRO A 442 -21.26 -1.88 4.02
N SER A 443 -21.20 -3.18 4.28
CA SER A 443 -20.89 -4.16 3.23
C SER A 443 -21.38 -5.58 3.58
N PRO A 444 -21.48 -6.50 2.61
CA PRO A 444 -21.92 -7.88 2.87
C PRO A 444 -20.87 -8.74 3.57
N VAL A 445 -19.61 -8.33 3.59
CA VAL A 445 -18.45 -9.09 4.09
C VAL A 445 -17.75 -8.37 5.23
N GLY A 446 -17.39 -7.11 5.03
CA GLY A 446 -16.52 -6.34 5.93
C GLY A 446 -16.93 -6.34 7.40
N PRO A 447 -18.23 -6.13 7.75
CA PRO A 447 -18.68 -6.12 9.13
C PRO A 447 -18.48 -7.44 9.89
N PHE A 448 -18.20 -8.53 9.21
CA PHE A 448 -18.06 -9.87 9.79
C PHE A 448 -16.63 -10.38 9.85
N LEU A 449 -15.70 -9.70 9.15
CA LEU A 449 -14.27 -10.04 9.19
C LEU A 449 -13.71 -9.70 10.57
N VAL A 450 -12.84 -10.58 11.06
CA VAL A 450 -12.20 -10.42 12.37
C VAL A 450 -10.68 -10.72 12.34
N TRP A 451 -10.15 -11.20 11.22
CA TRP A 451 -8.72 -11.55 11.15
C TRP A 451 -7.79 -10.34 11.22
N GLN A 452 -8.30 -9.14 10.93
CA GLN A 452 -7.58 -7.87 11.09
C GLN A 452 -7.54 -7.36 12.53
N GLU A 453 -8.36 -7.88 13.43
CA GLU A 453 -8.44 -7.35 14.79
C GLU A 453 -7.10 -7.39 15.53
N PRO A 454 -6.25 -8.44 15.41
CA PRO A 454 -4.94 -8.45 16.05
C PRO A 454 -3.89 -7.54 15.36
N HIS A 455 -4.15 -6.99 14.18
CA HIS A 455 -3.17 -6.20 13.43
C HIS A 455 -2.55 -5.05 14.23
N PRO A 456 -3.32 -4.21 14.98
CA PRO A 456 -2.73 -3.14 15.77
C PRO A 456 -1.75 -3.64 16.85
N ILE A 457 -2.00 -4.82 17.43
CA ILE A 457 -1.04 -5.48 18.35
C ILE A 457 0.23 -5.88 17.59
N PHE A 458 0.08 -6.35 16.34
CA PHE A 458 1.23 -6.75 15.52
C PHE A 458 2.13 -5.55 15.17
N TYR A 459 1.56 -4.45 14.71
CA TYR A 459 2.32 -3.24 14.37
C TYR A 459 3.05 -2.66 15.58
N THR A 460 2.35 -2.56 16.71
CA THR A 460 2.94 -2.03 17.93
C THR A 460 4.03 -2.95 18.49
N GLU A 461 3.91 -4.26 18.32
CA GLU A 461 4.99 -5.21 18.64
C GLU A 461 6.21 -5.02 17.75
N LEU A 462 6.04 -4.74 16.44
CA LEU A 462 7.16 -4.37 15.55
C LEU A 462 7.86 -3.09 16.03
N CYS A 463 7.09 -2.06 16.43
CA CYS A 463 7.66 -0.84 17.00
C CYS A 463 8.46 -1.12 18.29
N TRP A 464 7.93 -1.94 19.17
CA TRP A 464 8.64 -2.30 20.39
C TRP A 464 9.91 -3.12 20.12
N ARG A 465 9.89 -4.01 19.14
CA ARG A 465 11.06 -4.81 18.73
C ARG A 465 12.21 -3.96 18.19
N GLU A 466 11.92 -2.80 17.64
CA GLU A 466 12.94 -1.87 17.17
C GLU A 466 13.44 -0.96 18.32
N HIS A 467 12.53 -0.34 19.06
CA HIS A 467 12.88 0.69 20.05
C HIS A 467 13.30 0.10 21.42
N HIS A 468 12.73 -1.02 21.83
CA HIS A 468 12.96 -1.69 23.12
C HIS A 468 12.85 -0.76 24.35
N ASP A 469 12.02 0.28 24.28
CA ASP A 469 11.91 1.29 25.32
C ASP A 469 10.50 1.37 25.95
N ARG A 470 10.44 2.01 27.13
CA ARG A 470 9.20 2.19 27.86
C ARG A 470 8.27 3.20 27.18
N ALA A 471 8.81 4.19 26.48
CA ALA A 471 8.03 5.23 25.82
C ALA A 471 7.13 4.62 24.74
N THR A 472 7.66 3.68 23.94
CA THR A 472 6.89 2.91 22.96
C THR A 472 5.77 2.10 23.60
N LEU A 473 6.04 1.42 24.73
CA LEU A 473 5.01 0.67 25.46
C LEU A 473 3.88 1.57 25.96
N GLU A 474 4.21 2.74 26.52
CA GLU A 474 3.21 3.71 27.02
C GLU A 474 2.45 4.38 25.87
N LYS A 475 3.13 4.70 24.76
CA LYS A 475 2.52 5.31 23.57
C LYS A 475 1.40 4.47 22.99
N TYR A 476 1.61 3.16 22.91
CA TYR A 476 0.67 2.24 22.23
C TYR A 476 -0.15 1.36 23.18
N ARG A 477 0.01 1.54 24.50
CA ARG A 477 -0.65 0.73 25.53
C ARG A 477 -2.15 0.57 25.31
N ASP A 478 -2.84 1.68 25.06
CA ASP A 478 -4.29 1.68 24.98
C ASP A 478 -4.80 0.96 23.73
N ILE A 479 -4.11 1.11 22.60
CA ILE A 479 -4.39 0.34 21.36
C ILE A 479 -4.27 -1.16 21.65
N VAL A 480 -3.15 -1.60 22.24
CA VAL A 480 -2.90 -3.00 22.53
C VAL A 480 -3.94 -3.58 23.48
N PHE A 481 -4.25 -2.84 24.57
CA PHE A 481 -5.13 -3.36 25.61
C PHE A 481 -6.60 -3.34 25.19
N GLN A 482 -7.07 -2.31 24.49
CA GLN A 482 -8.44 -2.26 24.01
C GLN A 482 -8.69 -3.26 22.87
N THR A 483 -7.70 -3.51 22.01
CA THR A 483 -7.76 -4.59 21.03
C THR A 483 -7.87 -5.96 21.73
N ALA A 484 -7.00 -6.24 22.70
CA ALA A 484 -7.03 -7.51 23.44
C ALA A 484 -8.32 -7.69 24.24
N GLU A 485 -8.88 -6.61 24.79
CA GLU A 485 -10.17 -6.64 25.49
C GLU A 485 -11.31 -7.01 24.55
N PHE A 486 -11.34 -6.42 23.33
CA PHE A 486 -12.29 -6.83 22.30
C PHE A 486 -12.12 -8.32 21.95
N MET A 487 -10.90 -8.74 21.67
CA MET A 487 -10.61 -10.13 21.32
C MET A 487 -11.09 -11.12 22.41
N ALA A 488 -10.88 -10.80 23.69
CA ALA A 488 -11.33 -11.63 24.79
C ALA A 488 -12.85 -11.59 25.00
N SER A 489 -13.48 -10.45 24.67
CA SER A 489 -14.94 -10.28 24.76
C SER A 489 -15.68 -10.96 23.61
N TYR A 490 -15.09 -10.97 22.41
CA TYR A 490 -15.64 -11.60 21.20
C TYR A 490 -15.62 -13.13 21.28
N ALA A 491 -14.56 -13.71 21.85
CA ALA A 491 -14.44 -15.16 22.03
C ALA A 491 -15.62 -15.66 22.92
N THR A 492 -16.46 -16.49 22.33
CA THR A 492 -17.71 -16.94 22.96
C THR A 492 -17.51 -18.28 23.68
N TRP A 493 -17.96 -18.38 24.93
CA TRP A 493 -17.90 -19.63 25.69
C TRP A 493 -18.95 -20.63 25.18
N ASP A 494 -18.50 -21.78 24.70
CA ASP A 494 -19.36 -22.90 24.34
C ASP A 494 -19.52 -23.84 25.52
N THR A 495 -20.69 -23.86 26.12
CA THR A 495 -21.01 -24.69 27.28
C THR A 495 -21.00 -26.20 26.96
N ASN A 496 -21.23 -26.58 25.70
CA ASN A 496 -21.26 -27.99 25.31
C ASN A 496 -19.85 -28.61 25.22
N THR A 497 -18.89 -27.81 24.71
CA THR A 497 -17.51 -28.25 24.50
C THR A 497 -16.54 -27.72 25.53
N GLN A 498 -17.00 -26.86 26.47
CA GLN A 498 -16.20 -26.26 27.54
C GLN A 498 -14.95 -25.56 27.04
N ARG A 499 -15.13 -24.72 25.98
CA ARG A 499 -14.04 -23.95 25.37
C ARG A 499 -14.56 -22.61 24.83
N TYR A 500 -13.67 -21.64 24.65
CA TYR A 500 -13.94 -20.44 23.88
C TYR A 500 -13.84 -20.73 22.38
N VAL A 501 -14.76 -20.20 21.60
CA VAL A 501 -14.83 -20.37 20.14
C VAL A 501 -14.93 -19.00 19.45
N LEU A 502 -14.49 -18.94 18.18
CA LEU A 502 -14.69 -17.79 17.31
C LEU A 502 -15.81 -18.07 16.32
N GLY A 503 -16.85 -17.22 16.35
CA GLY A 503 -18.06 -17.40 15.53
C GLY A 503 -19.07 -18.41 16.12
N PRO A 504 -20.21 -18.67 15.41
CA PRO A 504 -20.76 -17.70 14.49
C PRO A 504 -21.23 -16.42 15.21
N VAL A 505 -21.36 -15.28 14.65
CA VAL A 505 -21.35 -14.87 13.25
C VAL A 505 -19.96 -14.36 12.88
N LEU A 506 -19.33 -14.96 11.87
CA LEU A 506 -17.96 -14.66 11.48
C LEU A 506 -17.75 -14.92 9.98
N GLN A 507 -17.18 -13.97 9.28
CA GLN A 507 -16.53 -14.18 7.99
C GLN A 507 -15.05 -14.39 8.24
N CYS A 508 -14.48 -15.51 7.77
CA CYS A 508 -13.04 -15.72 7.86
C CYS A 508 -12.31 -15.07 6.68
N ALA A 509 -10.98 -14.99 6.77
CA ALA A 509 -10.14 -14.41 5.74
C ALA A 509 -10.35 -15.05 4.35
N GLN A 510 -10.68 -16.32 4.27
CA GLN A 510 -11.20 -16.96 3.06
C GLN A 510 -12.70 -16.63 2.93
N GLU A 511 -13.06 -15.62 2.19
CA GLU A 511 -14.37 -14.94 2.23
C GLU A 511 -15.54 -15.74 1.62
N ILE A 512 -15.37 -17.01 1.30
CA ILE A 512 -16.37 -17.86 0.64
C ILE A 512 -17.25 -18.69 1.60
N PHE A 513 -16.94 -18.71 2.90
CA PHE A 513 -17.71 -19.47 3.88
C PHE A 513 -18.95 -18.72 4.37
N PRO A 514 -20.06 -19.41 4.68
CA PRO A 514 -21.25 -18.77 5.22
C PRO A 514 -21.01 -18.19 6.61
N LYS A 515 -21.13 -16.88 6.75
CA LYS A 515 -20.86 -16.14 8.00
C LYS A 515 -21.70 -16.56 9.21
N ASP A 516 -22.93 -17.03 8.95
CA ASP A 516 -23.86 -17.52 9.98
C ASP A 516 -23.59 -18.95 10.47
N LYS A 517 -22.61 -19.64 9.85
CA LYS A 517 -22.22 -21.02 10.16
C LYS A 517 -20.74 -21.19 10.45
N THR A 518 -19.90 -20.23 10.06
CA THR A 518 -18.44 -20.34 10.23
C THR A 518 -18.06 -20.37 11.70
N LEU A 519 -17.34 -21.41 12.09
CA LEU A 519 -16.86 -21.64 13.46
C LEU A 519 -15.38 -22.00 13.45
N ASN A 520 -14.61 -21.38 14.33
CA ASN A 520 -13.22 -21.72 14.60
C ASN A 520 -12.34 -21.86 13.36
N PRO A 521 -12.23 -20.85 12.50
CA PRO A 521 -11.29 -20.93 11.38
C PRO A 521 -9.85 -20.97 11.91
N THR A 522 -9.02 -21.82 11.31
CA THR A 522 -7.68 -22.15 11.79
C THR A 522 -6.76 -20.94 11.88
N PHE A 523 -6.79 -20.07 10.88
CA PHE A 523 -5.95 -18.87 10.85
C PHE A 523 -6.33 -17.90 11.97
N GLU A 524 -7.59 -17.55 12.09
CA GLU A 524 -8.11 -16.63 13.07
C GLU A 524 -7.87 -17.12 14.49
N LEU A 525 -8.10 -18.39 14.78
CA LEU A 525 -7.78 -18.98 16.09
C LEU A 525 -6.31 -18.81 16.47
N THR A 526 -5.41 -19.04 15.51
CA THR A 526 -3.96 -18.93 15.75
C THR A 526 -3.54 -17.49 15.97
N TYR A 527 -4.07 -16.58 15.16
CA TYR A 527 -3.76 -15.17 15.28
C TYR A 527 -4.36 -14.53 16.53
N TRP A 528 -5.57 -14.96 16.92
CA TRP A 528 -6.20 -14.57 18.20
C TRP A 528 -5.34 -14.95 19.41
N ARG A 529 -4.85 -16.18 19.42
CA ARG A 529 -3.94 -16.63 20.46
C ARG A 529 -2.67 -15.79 20.52
N TRP A 530 -2.03 -15.59 19.38
CA TRP A 530 -0.80 -14.80 19.29
C TRP A 530 -1.04 -13.37 19.81
N GLY A 531 -2.12 -12.73 19.41
CA GLY A 531 -2.45 -11.37 19.82
C GLY A 531 -2.66 -11.25 21.33
N LEU A 532 -3.45 -12.14 21.93
CA LEU A 532 -3.68 -12.16 23.39
C LEU A 532 -2.40 -12.48 24.18
N GLU A 533 -1.57 -13.42 23.70
CA GLU A 533 -0.28 -13.74 24.32
C GLU A 533 0.66 -12.52 24.28
N THR A 534 0.72 -11.83 23.15
CA THR A 534 1.52 -10.61 22.98
C THR A 534 1.01 -9.48 23.88
N ALA A 535 -0.29 -9.27 23.97
CA ALA A 535 -0.86 -8.28 24.89
C ALA A 535 -0.54 -8.56 26.36
N GLN A 536 -0.50 -9.85 26.77
CA GLN A 536 -0.03 -10.24 28.10
C GLN A 536 1.48 -9.99 28.29
N GLN A 537 2.30 -10.14 27.26
CA GLN A 537 3.72 -9.75 27.33
C GLN A 537 3.87 -8.23 27.48
N TRP A 538 3.03 -7.43 26.83
CA TRP A 538 3.02 -5.98 27.00
C TRP A 538 2.69 -5.58 28.44
N ARG A 539 1.69 -6.23 29.08
CA ARG A 539 1.41 -6.02 30.50
C ARG A 539 2.65 -6.33 31.38
N LYS A 540 3.31 -7.45 31.11
CA LYS A 540 4.54 -7.84 31.83
C LYS A 540 5.66 -6.80 31.64
N ARG A 541 5.89 -6.31 30.42
CA ARG A 541 6.91 -5.28 30.12
C ARG A 541 6.62 -3.97 30.86
N LEU A 542 5.34 -3.64 31.02
CA LEU A 542 4.86 -2.48 31.79
C LEU A 542 4.83 -2.72 33.32
N ASN A 543 5.25 -3.88 33.81
CA ASN A 543 5.13 -4.30 35.22
C ASN A 543 3.69 -4.35 35.76
N LEU A 544 2.73 -4.64 34.88
CA LEU A 544 1.33 -4.86 35.22
C LEU A 544 1.04 -6.36 35.44
N PRO A 545 0.10 -6.72 36.34
CA PRO A 545 -0.34 -8.10 36.47
C PRO A 545 -0.98 -8.58 35.17
N ARG A 546 -0.92 -9.88 34.90
CA ARG A 546 -1.66 -10.48 33.77
C ARG A 546 -3.15 -10.25 33.91
N GLU A 547 -3.85 -10.05 32.78
CA GLU A 547 -5.29 -9.92 32.77
C GLU A 547 -5.95 -11.29 32.83
N LYS A 548 -6.73 -11.51 33.88
CA LYS A 548 -7.32 -12.84 34.16
C LYS A 548 -8.27 -13.32 33.07
N LYS A 549 -9.08 -12.41 32.50
CA LYS A 549 -10.01 -12.75 31.44
C LYS A 549 -9.26 -13.22 30.17
N TRP A 550 -8.18 -12.52 29.82
CA TRP A 550 -7.35 -12.92 28.67
C TRP A 550 -6.66 -14.26 28.89
N ASP A 551 -6.20 -14.53 30.12
CA ASP A 551 -5.63 -15.83 30.48
C ASP A 551 -6.69 -16.95 30.44
N ASP A 552 -7.91 -16.68 30.88
CA ASP A 552 -9.00 -17.65 30.81
C ASP A 552 -9.31 -18.01 29.35
N VAL A 553 -9.42 -17.00 28.45
CA VAL A 553 -9.59 -17.25 27.01
C VAL A 553 -8.39 -18.04 26.44
N LEU A 554 -7.16 -17.63 26.73
CA LEU A 554 -5.96 -18.33 26.27
C LEU A 554 -5.88 -19.80 26.69
N ASN A 555 -6.33 -20.10 27.91
CA ASN A 555 -6.30 -21.46 28.46
C ASN A 555 -7.37 -22.36 27.83
N HIS A 556 -8.50 -21.80 27.43
CA HIS A 556 -9.66 -22.53 26.95
C HIS A 556 -10.02 -22.29 25.49
N LEU A 557 -9.24 -21.47 24.75
CA LEU A 557 -9.49 -21.21 23.32
C LEU A 557 -9.42 -22.52 22.55
N ALA A 558 -10.39 -22.75 21.68
CA ALA A 558 -10.42 -23.89 20.75
C ALA A 558 -9.07 -24.08 20.05
N LYS A 559 -8.72 -25.32 19.83
CA LYS A 559 -7.52 -25.65 19.03
C LYS A 559 -7.86 -25.58 17.56
N PRO A 560 -6.90 -25.22 16.68
CA PRO A 560 -7.09 -25.34 15.24
C PRO A 560 -7.61 -26.73 14.87
N PRO A 561 -8.73 -26.83 14.12
CA PRO A 561 -9.36 -28.11 13.80
C PRO A 561 -8.53 -28.89 12.79
N VAL A 562 -8.44 -30.20 12.98
CA VAL A 562 -7.66 -31.13 12.14
C VAL A 562 -8.54 -32.30 11.69
N ALA A 563 -8.42 -32.68 10.42
CA ALA A 563 -8.95 -33.94 9.89
C ALA A 563 -7.98 -34.54 8.87
N ASP A 564 -7.84 -35.85 8.86
CA ASP A 564 -6.97 -36.62 7.96
C ASP A 564 -5.53 -36.04 7.86
N GLY A 565 -4.99 -35.64 9.03
CA GLY A 565 -3.64 -35.08 9.13
C GLY A 565 -3.42 -33.73 8.49
N LYS A 566 -4.49 -32.96 8.20
CA LYS A 566 -4.48 -31.59 7.66
C LYS A 566 -5.32 -30.66 8.52
N TYR A 567 -4.94 -29.39 8.61
CA TYR A 567 -5.76 -28.36 9.24
C TYR A 567 -7.00 -28.05 8.40
N LEU A 568 -8.19 -28.13 8.99
CA LEU A 568 -9.42 -27.69 8.34
C LEU A 568 -9.40 -26.17 8.18
N PHE A 569 -10.04 -25.67 7.14
CA PHE A 569 -10.16 -24.21 6.91
C PHE A 569 -11.04 -23.58 8.01
N THR A 570 -12.18 -24.23 8.31
CA THR A 570 -13.03 -23.95 9.48
C THR A 570 -13.51 -25.26 10.10
N GLU A 571 -13.88 -25.24 11.38
CA GLU A 571 -14.38 -26.44 12.08
C GLU A 571 -15.68 -26.99 11.46
N THR A 572 -16.48 -26.09 10.85
CA THR A 572 -17.78 -26.44 10.26
C THR A 572 -17.71 -26.87 8.81
N THR A 573 -16.52 -27.00 8.23
CA THR A 573 -16.31 -27.48 6.86
C THR A 573 -15.37 -28.69 6.80
N PRO A 574 -15.80 -29.86 7.32
CA PRO A 574 -14.98 -31.06 7.31
C PRO A 574 -14.72 -31.60 5.89
N ASP A 575 -15.49 -31.16 4.91
CA ASP A 575 -15.37 -31.50 3.49
C ASP A 575 -14.47 -30.54 2.69
N CYS A 576 -13.73 -29.65 3.35
CA CYS A 576 -12.93 -28.61 2.68
C CYS A 576 -11.84 -29.16 1.73
N TYR A 577 -11.42 -30.41 1.91
CA TYR A 577 -10.43 -31.07 1.06
C TYR A 577 -11.04 -31.95 -0.05
N THR A 578 -12.34 -32.20 -0.02
CA THR A 578 -13.03 -33.08 -0.97
C THR A 578 -14.05 -32.34 -1.84
N ASN A 579 -14.45 -31.16 -1.44
CA ASN A 579 -15.40 -30.33 -2.13
C ASN A 579 -14.66 -29.12 -2.75
N SER A 580 -14.55 -29.12 -4.09
CA SER A 580 -13.84 -28.10 -4.86
C SER A 580 -14.41 -26.66 -4.71
N LYS A 581 -15.60 -26.53 -4.16
CA LYS A 581 -16.17 -25.22 -3.81
C LYS A 581 -15.26 -24.44 -2.85
N TRP A 582 -14.49 -25.13 -2.02
CA TRP A 582 -13.68 -24.53 -0.96
C TRP A 582 -12.20 -24.29 -1.32
N ASN A 583 -11.75 -24.66 -2.53
CA ASN A 583 -10.37 -24.47 -2.95
C ASN A 583 -10.15 -23.24 -3.84
N ALA A 584 -10.84 -22.18 -3.54
CA ALA A 584 -10.75 -20.88 -4.22
C ALA A 584 -10.62 -19.75 -3.21
N ASP A 585 -10.42 -18.53 -3.69
CA ASP A 585 -10.15 -17.34 -2.89
C ASP A 585 -8.82 -17.48 -2.12
N HIS A 586 -8.71 -16.99 -0.91
CA HIS A 586 -7.46 -17.02 -0.13
C HIS A 586 -7.18 -18.40 0.48
N PRO A 587 -5.98 -19.00 0.32
CA PRO A 587 -5.57 -20.17 1.09
C PRO A 587 -5.23 -19.79 2.55
N ALA A 588 -6.16 -19.08 3.20
CA ALA A 588 -5.97 -18.37 4.46
C ALA A 588 -5.56 -19.28 5.64
N VAL A 589 -5.89 -20.56 5.60
CA VAL A 589 -5.43 -21.55 6.60
C VAL A 589 -3.91 -21.53 6.79
N LEU A 590 -3.14 -21.22 5.73
CA LEU A 590 -1.69 -21.10 5.79
C LEU A 590 -1.22 -19.89 6.61
N GLY A 591 -2.08 -18.86 6.76
CA GLY A 591 -1.81 -17.70 7.63
C GLY A 591 -1.45 -18.07 9.05
N ALA A 592 -1.92 -19.23 9.53
CA ALA A 592 -1.61 -19.75 10.84
C ALA A 592 -0.10 -20.04 11.07
N LEU A 593 0.70 -20.19 10.01
CA LEU A 593 2.16 -20.38 10.08
C LEU A 593 2.89 -19.59 8.98
N SER A 594 2.47 -18.36 8.73
CA SER A 594 3.10 -17.47 7.74
C SER A 594 3.75 -16.27 8.43
N PHE A 595 3.13 -15.09 8.39
CA PHE A 595 3.57 -13.94 9.18
C PHE A 595 3.29 -14.13 10.67
N VAL A 596 2.22 -14.83 11.04
CA VAL A 596 2.00 -15.30 12.40
C VAL A 596 2.95 -16.45 12.70
N PRO A 597 3.69 -16.43 13.83
CA PRO A 597 4.70 -17.48 14.14
C PRO A 597 4.12 -18.85 14.53
N GLY A 598 2.83 -19.05 14.35
CA GLY A 598 2.16 -20.35 14.49
C GLY A 598 2.11 -20.94 15.90
N PRO A 599 1.68 -20.19 16.95
CA PRO A 599 1.59 -20.77 18.27
C PRO A 599 0.66 -22.00 18.25
N ARG A 600 1.19 -23.15 18.66
CA ARG A 600 0.50 -24.46 18.69
C ARG A 600 0.15 -25.07 17.32
N ILE A 601 0.74 -24.58 16.22
CA ILE A 601 0.66 -25.24 14.92
C ILE A 601 1.68 -26.37 14.86
N ASP A 602 1.20 -27.59 14.51
CA ASP A 602 2.08 -28.70 14.22
C ASP A 602 2.65 -28.61 12.82
N PRO A 603 3.99 -28.54 12.65
CA PRO A 603 4.62 -28.38 11.33
C PRO A 603 4.31 -29.52 10.35
N ALA A 604 4.14 -30.74 10.80
CA ALA A 604 3.85 -31.89 9.93
C ALA A 604 2.42 -31.78 9.37
N THR A 605 1.45 -31.45 10.22
CA THR A 605 0.06 -31.20 9.82
C THR A 605 -0.04 -30.02 8.86
N MET A 606 0.72 -28.93 9.11
CA MET A 606 0.72 -27.77 8.22
C MET A 606 1.40 -28.09 6.89
N ARG A 607 2.44 -28.92 6.86
CA ARG A 607 3.07 -29.39 5.61
C ARG A 607 2.07 -30.17 4.75
N ASN A 608 1.34 -31.11 5.35
CA ASN A 608 0.30 -31.85 4.62
C ASN A 608 -0.80 -30.92 4.07
N THR A 609 -1.13 -29.86 4.82
CA THR A 609 -2.07 -28.81 4.40
C THR A 609 -1.54 -28.03 3.21
N LEU A 610 -0.28 -27.57 3.29
CA LEU A 610 0.40 -26.85 2.20
C LEU A 610 0.55 -27.73 0.95
N ASP A 611 0.91 -29.03 1.10
CA ASP A 611 1.05 -29.96 -0.02
C ASP A 611 -0.26 -30.13 -0.80
N TRP A 612 -1.37 -30.22 -0.07
CA TRP A 612 -2.68 -30.29 -0.72
C TRP A 612 -3.03 -28.99 -1.43
N ILE A 613 -2.85 -27.83 -0.76
CA ILE A 613 -3.12 -26.51 -1.35
C ILE A 613 -2.28 -26.30 -2.62
N TRP A 614 -0.98 -26.60 -2.54
CA TRP A 614 -0.07 -26.47 -3.69
C TRP A 614 -0.55 -27.22 -4.92
N GLN A 615 -1.12 -28.40 -4.74
CA GLN A 615 -1.56 -29.28 -5.84
C GLN A 615 -2.99 -29.03 -6.31
N LYS A 616 -3.87 -28.50 -5.46
CA LYS A 616 -5.32 -28.51 -5.68
C LYS A 616 -5.97 -27.14 -5.66
N TRP A 617 -5.27 -26.10 -5.22
CA TRP A 617 -5.85 -24.78 -5.14
C TRP A 617 -6.15 -24.20 -6.52
N ASN A 618 -7.26 -23.45 -6.63
CA ASN A 618 -7.63 -22.75 -7.86
C ASN A 618 -6.88 -21.40 -7.93
N TRP A 619 -5.61 -21.43 -8.31
CA TRP A 619 -4.72 -20.28 -8.33
C TRP A 619 -5.24 -19.08 -9.14
N PRO A 620 -5.97 -19.23 -10.28
CA PRO A 620 -6.56 -18.10 -10.97
C PRO A 620 -7.61 -17.31 -10.16
N GLU A 621 -8.20 -17.92 -9.13
CA GLU A 621 -9.19 -17.29 -8.25
C GLU A 621 -8.60 -16.78 -6.93
N THR A 622 -7.27 -16.63 -6.84
CA THR A 622 -6.56 -16.09 -5.69
C THR A 622 -6.40 -14.57 -5.77
N TRP A 623 -5.68 -14.01 -4.80
CA TRP A 623 -5.32 -12.60 -4.73
C TRP A 623 -3.81 -12.43 -4.63
N GLY A 624 -3.28 -11.26 -4.97
CA GLY A 624 -1.84 -11.06 -5.06
C GLY A 624 -1.06 -11.26 -3.76
N TRP A 625 -1.67 -11.08 -2.60
CA TRP A 625 -1.01 -11.31 -1.30
C TRP A 625 -0.95 -12.80 -0.91
N ASP A 626 -1.67 -13.67 -1.60
CA ASP A 626 -1.66 -15.12 -1.31
C ASP A 626 -0.31 -15.76 -1.60
N TYR A 627 0.40 -15.29 -2.62
CA TYR A 627 1.70 -15.83 -3.01
C TYR A 627 2.78 -15.59 -1.94
N PRO A 628 2.96 -14.37 -1.40
CA PRO A 628 3.84 -14.16 -0.25
C PRO A 628 3.36 -14.90 1.02
N LEU A 629 2.05 -15.06 1.24
CA LEU A 629 1.52 -15.89 2.33
C LEU A 629 2.04 -17.33 2.23
N VAL A 630 1.90 -17.95 1.07
CA VAL A 630 2.39 -19.30 0.78
C VAL A 630 3.90 -19.38 0.94
N ALA A 631 4.63 -18.41 0.43
CA ALA A 631 6.10 -18.36 0.51
C ALA A 631 6.59 -18.33 1.96
N MET A 632 5.98 -17.52 2.82
CA MET A 632 6.32 -17.45 4.24
C MET A 632 6.05 -18.78 4.96
N THR A 633 4.92 -19.43 4.66
CA THR A 633 4.58 -20.74 5.22
C THR A 633 5.59 -21.80 4.77
N ALA A 634 5.92 -21.86 3.49
CA ALA A 634 6.92 -22.79 2.95
C ALA A 634 8.30 -22.56 3.58
N ALA A 635 8.74 -21.31 3.71
CA ALA A 635 10.00 -20.96 4.34
C ALA A 635 10.07 -21.44 5.80
N ARG A 636 9.02 -21.19 6.60
CA ARG A 636 8.94 -21.65 8.01
C ARG A 636 8.88 -23.18 8.15
N LEU A 637 8.36 -23.87 7.14
CA LEU A 637 8.37 -25.33 7.08
C LEU A 637 9.70 -25.93 6.61
N GLY A 638 10.68 -25.09 6.22
CA GLY A 638 11.97 -25.53 5.70
C GLY A 638 11.90 -26.00 4.25
N GLU A 639 11.03 -25.43 3.45
CA GLU A 639 10.82 -25.71 2.03
C GLU A 639 11.16 -24.45 1.16
N PRO A 640 12.43 -24.02 1.17
CA PRO A 640 12.83 -22.75 0.56
C PRO A 640 12.67 -22.71 -0.97
N GLU A 641 12.77 -23.87 -1.66
CA GLU A 641 12.49 -23.97 -3.09
C GLU A 641 11.04 -23.59 -3.37
N ARG A 642 10.10 -24.16 -2.62
CA ARG A 642 8.66 -23.86 -2.73
C ARG A 642 8.36 -22.40 -2.35
N ALA A 643 9.12 -21.82 -1.42
CA ALA A 643 8.97 -20.42 -1.05
C ALA A 643 9.29 -19.49 -2.22
N VAL A 644 10.40 -19.73 -2.92
CA VAL A 644 10.75 -18.97 -4.14
C VAL A 644 9.75 -19.25 -5.27
N ASP A 645 9.37 -20.52 -5.47
CA ASP A 645 8.41 -20.91 -6.51
C ASP A 645 7.05 -20.22 -6.28
N ALA A 646 6.62 -20.06 -5.03
CA ALA A 646 5.38 -19.33 -4.71
C ALA A 646 5.46 -17.86 -5.08
N LEU A 647 6.56 -17.16 -4.76
CA LEU A 647 6.74 -15.76 -5.13
C LEU A 647 6.76 -15.52 -6.65
N LEU A 648 7.18 -16.53 -7.42
CA LEU A 648 7.35 -16.46 -8.87
C LEU A 648 6.33 -17.34 -9.62
N LEU A 649 5.28 -17.80 -8.94
CA LEU A 649 4.25 -18.64 -9.57
C LEU A 649 3.57 -17.86 -10.70
N ASP A 650 3.59 -18.43 -11.91
CA ASP A 650 2.99 -17.81 -13.11
C ASP A 650 1.48 -17.95 -13.09
N THR A 651 0.81 -16.92 -12.64
CA THR A 651 -0.66 -16.82 -12.59
C THR A 651 -1.09 -15.38 -12.87
N PRO A 652 -2.33 -15.15 -13.34
CA PRO A 652 -2.82 -13.78 -13.60
C PRO A 652 -2.77 -12.87 -12.37
N LYS A 653 -2.91 -13.43 -11.16
CA LYS A 653 -2.96 -12.69 -9.88
C LYS A 653 -1.58 -12.41 -9.27
N ASN A 654 -0.52 -12.96 -9.87
CA ASN A 654 0.87 -12.74 -9.47
C ASN A 654 1.69 -12.10 -10.60
N HIS A 655 1.01 -11.44 -11.52
CA HIS A 655 1.62 -10.74 -12.64
C HIS A 655 2.00 -9.31 -12.22
N TYR A 656 3.29 -9.00 -12.28
CA TYR A 656 3.86 -7.68 -12.03
C TYR A 656 4.09 -6.97 -13.38
N GLY A 657 3.38 -5.86 -13.61
CA GLY A 657 3.55 -5.03 -14.80
C GLY A 657 4.98 -4.47 -14.95
N LEU A 658 5.25 -3.81 -16.06
CA LEU A 658 6.54 -3.15 -16.28
C LEU A 658 6.82 -2.11 -15.21
N ASN A 659 5.79 -1.38 -14.77
CA ASN A 659 5.85 -0.41 -13.68
C ASN A 659 5.91 -1.01 -12.26
N GLY A 660 5.84 -2.35 -12.12
CA GLY A 660 5.92 -3.06 -10.84
C GLY A 660 4.59 -3.24 -10.11
N HIS A 661 3.48 -2.68 -10.59
CA HIS A 661 2.16 -2.92 -10.01
C HIS A 661 1.65 -4.33 -10.29
N VAL A 662 0.85 -4.85 -9.36
CA VAL A 662 0.25 -6.19 -9.47
C VAL A 662 -1.19 -6.09 -9.94
N TYR A 663 -1.51 -6.77 -11.03
CA TYR A 663 -2.87 -6.84 -11.58
C TYR A 663 -3.74 -7.83 -10.82
N GLN A 664 -5.01 -7.46 -10.55
CA GLN A 664 -5.99 -8.37 -9.96
C GLN A 664 -7.16 -8.70 -10.91
N ARG A 665 -7.79 -7.68 -11.48
CA ARG A 665 -8.96 -7.80 -12.36
C ARG A 665 -9.19 -6.48 -13.11
N PRO A 666 -10.06 -6.43 -14.13
CA PRO A 666 -10.22 -5.23 -14.97
C PRO A 666 -10.53 -3.92 -14.23
N ASN A 667 -11.26 -3.99 -13.13
CA ASN A 667 -11.58 -2.82 -12.28
C ASN A 667 -10.70 -2.72 -11.02
N LEU A 668 -9.61 -3.46 -10.97
CA LEU A 668 -8.60 -3.43 -9.91
C LEU A 668 -7.24 -3.78 -10.53
N THR A 669 -6.70 -2.87 -11.32
CA THR A 669 -5.47 -3.07 -12.11
C THR A 669 -4.20 -2.85 -11.30
N ILE A 670 -4.33 -2.26 -10.12
CA ILE A 670 -3.26 -2.05 -9.13
C ILE A 670 -3.68 -2.69 -7.81
N TYR A 671 -2.78 -3.47 -7.20
CA TYR A 671 -3.04 -4.16 -5.94
C TYR A 671 -1.80 -4.18 -5.05
N LEU A 672 -1.57 -3.09 -4.33
CA LEU A 672 -0.38 -2.86 -3.50
C LEU A 672 -0.21 -3.80 -2.29
N PRO A 673 -1.27 -4.45 -1.75
CA PRO A 673 -1.09 -5.52 -0.76
C PRO A 673 -0.14 -6.63 -1.22
N ALA A 674 -0.09 -6.93 -2.52
CA ALA A 674 0.86 -7.89 -3.08
C ALA A 674 2.31 -7.39 -3.00
N ASN A 675 2.53 -6.10 -3.29
CA ASN A 675 3.85 -5.48 -3.24
C ASN A 675 4.43 -5.46 -1.81
N GLY A 676 3.67 -5.00 -0.83
CA GLY A 676 4.12 -5.00 0.56
C GLY A 676 4.25 -6.41 1.15
N GLY A 677 3.35 -7.33 0.77
CA GLY A 677 3.45 -8.76 1.13
C GLY A 677 4.72 -9.41 0.59
N LEU A 678 5.10 -9.13 -0.68
CA LEU A 678 6.36 -9.58 -1.27
C LEU A 678 7.56 -9.09 -0.45
N LEU A 679 7.56 -7.81 -0.08
CA LEU A 679 8.65 -7.23 0.72
C LEU A 679 8.75 -7.87 2.10
N TYR A 680 7.62 -8.12 2.76
CA TYR A 680 7.64 -8.80 4.05
C TYR A 680 8.15 -10.24 3.91
N ALA A 681 7.67 -11.00 2.93
CA ALA A 681 8.09 -12.38 2.68
C ALA A 681 9.58 -12.48 2.36
N THR A 682 10.09 -11.61 1.47
CA THR A 682 11.50 -11.64 1.06
C THR A 682 12.44 -11.20 2.19
N SER A 683 12.06 -10.25 3.04
CA SER A 683 12.83 -9.91 4.24
C SER A 683 12.85 -11.06 5.25
N LEU A 684 11.70 -11.70 5.51
CA LEU A 684 11.62 -12.90 6.34
C LEU A 684 12.51 -14.04 5.78
N MET A 685 12.49 -14.27 4.47
CA MET A 685 13.30 -15.28 3.83
C MET A 685 14.80 -14.98 3.89
N ALA A 686 15.19 -13.69 3.80
CA ALA A 686 16.59 -13.27 3.81
C ALA A 686 17.18 -13.13 5.22
N ALA A 687 16.55 -12.35 6.09
CA ALA A 687 17.02 -12.09 7.45
C ALA A 687 16.60 -13.17 8.46
N GLY A 688 15.58 -13.97 8.13
CA GLY A 688 15.03 -14.99 8.99
C GLY A 688 13.89 -14.49 9.90
N TRP A 689 13.49 -15.33 10.82
CA TRP A 689 12.42 -15.12 11.79
C TRP A 689 12.81 -15.68 13.15
N ASP A 690 12.07 -15.36 14.20
CA ASP A 690 12.31 -15.91 15.53
C ASP A 690 12.29 -17.45 15.49
N GLY A 691 13.44 -18.04 15.83
CA GLY A 691 13.63 -19.49 15.75
C GLY A 691 14.05 -20.04 14.38
N ALA A 692 14.33 -19.20 13.40
CA ALA A 692 14.84 -19.63 12.10
C ALA A 692 16.16 -20.40 12.18
N PRO A 693 16.49 -21.26 11.21
CA PRO A 693 17.79 -21.88 11.10
C PRO A 693 18.93 -20.85 11.09
N LYS A 694 19.99 -21.10 11.86
CA LYS A 694 21.16 -20.20 11.95
C LYS A 694 22.05 -20.30 10.70
N ARG A 695 21.57 -19.81 9.58
CA ARG A 695 22.33 -19.67 8.31
C ARG A 695 21.94 -18.38 7.62
N ASN A 696 22.77 -17.95 6.67
CA ASN A 696 22.40 -16.82 5.81
C ASN A 696 21.17 -17.18 4.97
N ALA A 697 20.25 -16.24 4.84
CA ALA A 697 19.03 -16.35 4.04
C ALA A 697 18.27 -17.69 4.25
N PRO A 698 17.77 -17.95 5.49
CA PRO A 698 17.21 -19.26 5.85
C PRO A 698 15.97 -19.66 5.04
N GLY A 699 15.26 -18.72 4.45
CA GLY A 699 14.10 -18.97 3.60
C GLY A 699 14.43 -19.12 2.11
N PHE A 700 15.69 -18.94 1.68
CA PHE A 700 16.14 -19.18 0.31
C PHE A 700 16.82 -20.54 0.16
N PRO A 701 16.77 -21.16 -1.03
CA PRO A 701 17.45 -22.43 -1.29
C PRO A 701 18.96 -22.36 -1.08
N ASP A 702 19.53 -23.40 -0.43
CA ASP A 702 20.96 -23.56 -0.19
C ASP A 702 21.53 -24.64 -1.13
N ASN A 703 21.22 -24.56 -2.41
CA ASN A 703 21.57 -25.52 -3.45
C ASN A 703 22.62 -24.97 -4.44
N GLY A 704 23.23 -23.81 -4.11
CA GLY A 704 24.21 -23.11 -4.96
C GLY A 704 23.65 -22.44 -6.19
N GLN A 705 22.32 -22.36 -6.35
CA GLN A 705 21.63 -21.62 -7.41
C GLN A 705 21.33 -20.18 -6.97
N TRP A 706 21.07 -19.95 -5.69
CA TRP A 706 20.77 -18.66 -5.12
C TRP A 706 21.96 -18.13 -4.34
N ASN A 707 22.39 -16.90 -4.64
CA ASN A 707 23.35 -16.12 -3.88
C ASN A 707 22.64 -14.89 -3.34
N VAL A 708 22.22 -14.96 -2.07
CA VAL A 708 21.44 -13.91 -1.43
C VAL A 708 22.36 -13.09 -0.55
N ARG A 709 22.57 -11.84 -0.93
CA ARG A 709 23.22 -10.82 -0.10
C ARG A 709 22.14 -9.87 0.39
N TRP A 710 22.20 -9.49 1.64
CA TRP A 710 21.26 -8.55 2.22
C TRP A 710 21.92 -7.66 3.28
N GLU A 711 21.38 -6.47 3.47
CA GLU A 711 21.82 -5.48 4.44
C GLU A 711 20.62 -4.77 5.06
N ASN A 712 20.78 -4.34 6.31
CA ASN A 712 19.80 -3.50 7.04
C ASN A 712 18.38 -4.10 7.04
N LEU A 713 18.23 -5.42 7.13
CA LEU A 713 16.96 -6.08 7.35
C LEU A 713 16.85 -6.54 8.80
N SER A 714 15.65 -6.47 9.37
CA SER A 714 15.33 -6.96 10.71
C SER A 714 14.70 -8.36 10.66
N VAL A 715 14.95 -9.14 11.72
CA VAL A 715 14.37 -10.49 11.89
C VAL A 715 12.87 -10.37 12.14
N ALA A 716 12.06 -11.15 11.42
CA ALA A 716 10.62 -11.21 11.61
C ALA A 716 10.23 -11.87 12.94
N PRO A 717 9.05 -11.58 13.51
CA PRO A 717 8.50 -12.31 14.65
C PRO A 717 8.35 -13.81 14.42
#